data_6c34b8be286d8cf2b0afe589bb405428
#
_entry.id   6c34b8be286d8cf2b0afe589bb405428
#
_cell.length_a   1.000
_cell.length_b   1.000
_cell.length_c   1.000
_cell.angle_alpha   90.00
_cell.angle_beta   90.00
_cell.angle_gamma   90.00
#
_symmetry.space_group_name_H-M   'P 1'
#
loop_
_entity.id
_entity.type
_entity.pdbx_description
1 polymer ?
#
loop_
_entity_poly.entity_id
_entity_poly.type
_entity_poly.pdbx_seq_one_letter_code
_entity_poly.pdbx_strand_id
1 'polypeptide(L)'
;MTEISTESVRANVKVRASELVGRNWLNTGGKTVTLQDLRGKIVVLDFWTFCCINCLHVIDELRPLEEKYQDELVIVGVHSPKFEHEADPVALAAAVERYEIHHPVLDDPELATWEAYAARAWPTLAVIDPEGYLVANLSGEGHANGLDVLIGELIAEHEGKGTLHRGDGPYVAPPAREGDLRFPGKVVALDNGNFLVGDSGHHRLVELASDLNTVVRTIGEGTKGHADGGAATARFNEPQGLVVLPAAVAGEVGYDVVVADTVNHRLRGVNLETGAVITLAGNGVQRLLDSERSRESGGEEPRELGADPLNTSLSSPWDVVWSEKAGALIVAMAGTHQIFSFDPRTGALAVFAGTGLEGLQDGSAAEAWFAQSSGLATDAAGDLWIADSETSALRRIAFDDDGAAAAVETAIGAGLFDFGFRDGAADQARLQHPLGAAVLPDGSVAIADTYNGAVRRYDPAAKTVSTLARGLAEPSDVLLDASVAGDPVLLVVETNQHRLVRLPLPKETLTVDEGASQTQRSKTPVAPGEHGIVVRFSAPKGQKLDDRWGDPTQLKISSSPEELLLDGAGTSVGLTRTLTLDPEVGDGILHITARAAACDGEPGGEIPDHAACHLYQQDWGIPVVFAADGATELVLDLRGLD
;
A
#
# COMPACT_ATOMS: atom_id res chain seq x y z
N MET A 1 5.40 -30.56 -7.53
CA MET A 1 6.81 -30.27 -7.89
C MET A 1 6.73 -29.59 -9.24
N THR A 2 6.78 -28.26 -9.26
CA THR A 2 6.91 -27.48 -10.50
C THR A 2 8.25 -27.85 -11.10
N GLU A 3 8.31 -28.32 -12.35
CA GLU A 3 9.55 -28.53 -13.05
C GLU A 3 10.30 -27.20 -13.08
N ILE A 4 11.47 -27.16 -12.44
CA ILE A 4 12.37 -26.01 -12.49
C ILE A 4 12.79 -25.87 -13.95
N SER A 5 12.32 -24.80 -14.62
CA SER A 5 12.75 -24.52 -15.99
C SER A 5 14.26 -24.32 -15.99
N THR A 6 14.96 -25.17 -16.72
CA THR A 6 16.41 -25.08 -16.95
C THR A 6 16.72 -24.37 -18.26
N GLU A 7 15.71 -23.79 -18.91
CA GLU A 7 15.89 -23.04 -20.15
C GLU A 7 16.37 -21.63 -19.89
N SER A 8 17.26 -21.13 -20.74
CA SER A 8 17.75 -19.75 -20.68
C SER A 8 16.67 -18.76 -21.06
N VAL A 9 16.51 -17.71 -20.25
CA VAL A 9 15.57 -16.58 -20.49
C VAL A 9 16.13 -15.53 -21.46
N ARG A 10 17.22 -15.85 -22.16
CA ARG A 10 17.93 -14.93 -23.07
C ARG A 10 17.08 -14.53 -24.28
N ALA A 11 16.96 -13.22 -24.51
CA ALA A 11 16.32 -12.69 -25.70
C ALA A 11 17.21 -12.83 -26.94
N ASN A 12 16.60 -13.11 -28.12
CA ASN A 12 17.32 -13.24 -29.40
C ASN A 12 17.64 -11.87 -30.05
N VAL A 13 17.53 -10.77 -29.34
CA VAL A 13 17.74 -9.41 -29.85
C VAL A 13 18.90 -8.76 -29.12
N LYS A 14 19.81 -8.09 -29.86
CA LYS A 14 20.94 -7.35 -29.30
C LYS A 14 20.67 -5.85 -29.42
N VAL A 15 20.20 -5.23 -28.34
CA VAL A 15 19.90 -3.81 -28.27
C VAL A 15 20.83 -3.15 -27.25
N ARG A 16 21.38 -1.98 -27.59
CA ARG A 16 22.18 -1.20 -26.65
C ARG A 16 21.27 -0.73 -25.51
N ALA A 17 21.68 -1.00 -24.27
CA ALA A 17 20.98 -0.53 -23.09
C ALA A 17 20.99 1.01 -23.02
N SER A 18 19.84 1.59 -22.69
CA SER A 18 19.68 3.03 -22.46
C SER A 18 20.35 3.44 -21.15
N GLU A 19 20.85 4.67 -21.08
CA GLU A 19 21.47 5.18 -19.83
C GLU A 19 20.44 5.32 -18.72
N LEU A 20 20.91 5.26 -17.46
CA LEU A 20 20.07 5.34 -16.28
C LEU A 20 19.83 6.81 -15.94
N VAL A 21 18.59 7.24 -15.97
CA VAL A 21 18.16 8.62 -15.72
C VAL A 21 17.14 8.63 -14.59
N GLY A 22 17.43 9.42 -13.55
CA GLY A 22 16.54 9.58 -12.40
C GLY A 22 16.96 10.79 -11.57
N ARG A 23 16.19 11.05 -10.50
CA ARG A 23 16.41 12.22 -9.64
C ARG A 23 17.64 12.08 -8.75
N ASN A 24 17.85 10.91 -8.17
CA ASN A 24 18.90 10.67 -7.18
C ASN A 24 19.30 9.18 -7.11
N TRP A 25 20.38 8.91 -6.38
CA TRP A 25 20.89 7.57 -6.09
C TRP A 25 20.95 7.33 -4.59
N LEU A 26 20.46 6.17 -4.14
CA LEU A 26 20.64 5.68 -2.78
C LEU A 26 21.65 4.52 -2.78
N ASN A 27 22.24 4.25 -1.62
CA ASN A 27 23.20 3.16 -1.43
C ASN A 27 24.46 3.25 -2.33
N THR A 28 24.86 4.46 -2.71
CA THR A 28 26.08 4.71 -3.55
C THR A 28 27.08 5.64 -2.88
N GLY A 29 26.86 6.00 -1.61
CA GLY A 29 27.70 6.99 -0.92
C GLY A 29 27.62 8.38 -1.56
N GLY A 30 26.49 8.73 -2.18
CA GLY A 30 26.25 10.01 -2.84
C GLY A 30 26.83 10.13 -4.25
N LYS A 31 27.27 9.02 -4.86
CA LYS A 31 27.79 9.01 -6.22
C LYS A 31 26.69 8.66 -7.21
N THR A 32 26.69 9.34 -8.35
CA THR A 32 25.92 8.92 -9.54
C THR A 32 26.60 7.71 -10.17
N VAL A 33 25.81 6.71 -10.56
CA VAL A 33 26.26 5.49 -11.25
C VAL A 33 25.74 5.52 -12.69
N THR A 34 26.61 5.26 -13.65
CA THR A 34 26.26 5.19 -15.08
C THR A 34 26.48 3.77 -15.60
N LEU A 35 25.79 3.41 -16.69
CA LEU A 35 26.08 2.13 -17.37
C LEU A 35 27.50 2.06 -17.90
N GLN A 36 28.16 3.20 -18.13
CA GLN A 36 29.57 3.22 -18.50
C GLN A 36 30.46 2.77 -17.33
N ASP A 37 30.14 3.18 -16.10
CA ASP A 37 30.86 2.75 -14.90
C ASP A 37 30.70 1.25 -14.64
N LEU A 38 29.59 0.67 -15.08
CA LEU A 38 29.26 -0.74 -14.92
C LEU A 38 29.74 -1.63 -16.08
N ARG A 39 30.48 -1.09 -17.05
CA ARG A 39 31.07 -1.91 -18.11
C ARG A 39 31.97 -3.01 -17.56
N GLY A 40 31.79 -4.21 -18.09
CA GLY A 40 32.47 -5.40 -17.62
C GLY A 40 31.68 -6.19 -16.55
N LYS A 41 30.61 -5.62 -16.01
CA LYS A 41 29.67 -6.29 -15.10
C LYS A 41 28.43 -6.78 -15.85
N ILE A 42 27.85 -7.86 -15.38
CA ILE A 42 26.47 -8.20 -15.69
C ILE A 42 25.61 -7.28 -14.83
N VAL A 43 24.63 -6.60 -15.43
CA VAL A 43 23.74 -5.69 -14.69
C VAL A 43 22.32 -6.21 -14.79
N VAL A 44 21.65 -6.31 -13.65
CA VAL A 44 20.20 -6.56 -13.57
C VAL A 44 19.54 -5.29 -13.05
N LEU A 45 18.70 -4.69 -13.87
CA LEU A 45 17.82 -3.61 -13.44
C LEU A 45 16.54 -4.23 -12.91
N ASP A 46 16.22 -3.92 -11.66
CA ASP A 46 14.98 -4.31 -11.00
C ASP A 46 14.06 -3.09 -10.93
N PHE A 47 13.04 -3.05 -11.79
CA PHE A 47 12.01 -2.02 -11.79
C PHE A 47 10.96 -2.36 -10.75
N TRP A 48 11.01 -1.66 -9.63
CA TRP A 48 10.21 -1.94 -8.45
C TRP A 48 9.52 -0.69 -7.88
N THR A 49 8.56 -0.92 -7.00
CA THR A 49 7.95 0.10 -6.16
C THR A 49 7.64 -0.49 -4.79
N PHE A 50 7.71 0.30 -3.73
CA PHE A 50 7.68 -0.26 -2.38
C PHE A 50 6.29 -0.63 -1.84
N CYS A 51 5.21 -0.29 -2.55
CA CYS A 51 3.87 -0.80 -2.24
C CYS A 51 3.67 -2.26 -2.67
N CYS A 52 4.38 -2.68 -3.71
CA CYS A 52 4.07 -3.90 -4.47
C CYS A 52 4.69 -5.14 -3.82
N ILE A 53 3.85 -6.03 -3.29
CA ILE A 53 4.30 -7.27 -2.64
C ILE A 53 5.11 -8.17 -3.57
N ASN A 54 4.73 -8.25 -4.87
CA ASN A 54 5.46 -9.05 -5.85
C ASN A 54 6.86 -8.49 -6.11
N CYS A 55 7.05 -7.16 -6.02
CA CYS A 55 8.37 -6.55 -6.08
C CYS A 55 9.23 -6.92 -4.88
N LEU A 56 8.63 -6.95 -3.68
CA LEU A 56 9.33 -7.36 -2.47
C LEU A 56 9.75 -8.84 -2.54
N HIS A 57 8.93 -9.70 -3.13
CA HIS A 57 9.30 -11.09 -3.41
C HIS A 57 10.50 -11.19 -4.35
N VAL A 58 10.53 -10.39 -5.43
CA VAL A 58 11.66 -10.38 -6.37
C VAL A 58 12.94 -9.89 -5.71
N ILE A 59 12.88 -8.87 -4.85
CA ILE A 59 14.05 -8.43 -4.08
C ILE A 59 14.64 -9.61 -3.26
N ASP A 60 13.78 -10.39 -2.59
CA ASP A 60 14.24 -11.56 -1.84
C ASP A 60 14.73 -12.72 -2.74
N GLU A 61 14.11 -12.93 -3.91
CA GLU A 61 14.59 -13.88 -4.93
C GLU A 61 15.99 -13.53 -5.47
N LEU A 62 16.31 -12.23 -5.55
CA LEU A 62 17.58 -11.74 -6.07
C LEU A 62 18.73 -11.84 -5.07
N ARG A 63 18.47 -11.81 -3.75
CA ARG A 63 19.52 -11.85 -2.70
C ARG A 63 20.51 -13.02 -2.85
N PRO A 64 20.08 -14.28 -3.06
CA PRO A 64 21.01 -15.39 -3.27
C PRO A 64 21.88 -15.22 -4.52
N LEU A 65 21.37 -14.56 -5.57
CA LEU A 65 22.15 -14.28 -6.78
C LEU A 65 23.18 -13.19 -6.54
N GLU A 66 22.85 -12.13 -5.78
CA GLU A 66 23.80 -11.11 -5.36
C GLU A 66 24.97 -11.69 -4.56
N GLU A 67 24.66 -12.58 -3.60
CA GLU A 67 25.69 -13.26 -2.79
C GLU A 67 26.56 -14.18 -3.64
N LYS A 68 25.94 -14.97 -4.53
CA LYS A 68 26.62 -15.94 -5.38
C LYS A 68 27.56 -15.30 -6.40
N TYR A 69 27.14 -14.17 -6.98
CA TYR A 69 27.82 -13.52 -8.10
C TYR A 69 28.34 -12.11 -7.74
N GLN A 70 28.72 -11.89 -6.47
CA GLN A 70 29.11 -10.57 -5.96
C GLN A 70 30.23 -9.88 -6.77
N ASP A 71 31.11 -10.67 -7.42
CA ASP A 71 32.22 -10.17 -8.21
C ASP A 71 31.86 -9.86 -9.68
N GLU A 72 30.79 -10.44 -10.22
CA GLU A 72 30.42 -10.34 -11.64
C GLU A 72 29.10 -9.58 -11.86
N LEU A 73 28.18 -9.65 -10.89
CA LEU A 73 26.84 -9.10 -10.98
C LEU A 73 26.71 -7.77 -10.24
N VAL A 74 25.99 -6.83 -10.80
CA VAL A 74 25.48 -5.64 -10.10
C VAL A 74 23.97 -5.59 -10.32
N ILE A 75 23.20 -5.66 -9.24
CA ILE A 75 21.77 -5.33 -9.28
C ILE A 75 21.62 -3.83 -9.06
N VAL A 76 20.72 -3.21 -9.78
CA VAL A 76 20.31 -1.81 -9.62
C VAL A 76 18.80 -1.78 -9.48
N GLY A 77 18.32 -1.44 -8.29
CA GLY A 77 16.90 -1.15 -8.08
C GLY A 77 16.54 0.15 -8.79
N VAL A 78 15.57 0.12 -9.71
CA VAL A 78 15.01 1.31 -10.34
C VAL A 78 13.63 1.52 -9.71
N HIS A 79 13.58 2.41 -8.72
CA HIS A 79 12.33 2.70 -8.04
C HIS A 79 11.46 3.61 -8.89
N SER A 80 10.37 3.05 -9.38
CA SER A 80 9.42 3.71 -10.30
C SER A 80 8.05 3.75 -9.60
N PRO A 81 7.63 4.91 -9.05
CA PRO A 81 6.48 5.01 -8.15
C PRO A 81 5.16 4.70 -8.85
N LYS A 82 4.25 3.98 -8.14
CA LYS A 82 2.86 3.75 -8.53
C LYS A 82 1.92 4.76 -7.86
N PHE A 83 2.17 5.08 -6.60
CA PHE A 83 1.40 6.03 -5.79
C PHE A 83 2.15 7.36 -5.65
N GLU A 84 1.41 8.45 -5.38
CA GLU A 84 2.01 9.78 -5.19
C GLU A 84 3.00 9.81 -4.02
N HIS A 85 2.68 9.13 -2.91
CA HIS A 85 3.55 9.03 -1.75
C HIS A 85 4.91 8.39 -2.07
N GLU A 86 4.95 7.46 -2.99
CA GLU A 86 6.17 6.75 -3.37
C GLU A 86 7.17 7.64 -4.11
N ALA A 87 6.72 8.75 -4.69
CA ALA A 87 7.59 9.75 -5.30
C ALA A 87 8.32 10.63 -4.27
N ASP A 88 7.96 10.56 -2.98
CA ASP A 88 8.68 11.26 -1.90
C ASP A 88 10.05 10.61 -1.64
N PRO A 89 11.17 11.35 -1.78
CA PRO A 89 12.51 10.80 -1.56
C PRO A 89 12.75 10.35 -0.11
N VAL A 90 12.05 10.91 0.87
CA VAL A 90 12.16 10.51 2.28
C VAL A 90 11.45 9.16 2.49
N ALA A 91 10.28 8.98 1.90
CA ALA A 91 9.55 7.71 1.93
C ALA A 91 10.35 6.60 1.22
N LEU A 92 10.92 6.88 0.04
CA LEU A 92 11.78 5.94 -0.66
C LEU A 92 13.00 5.54 0.18
N ALA A 93 13.69 6.50 0.80
CA ALA A 93 14.85 6.19 1.64
C ALA A 93 14.47 5.31 2.84
N ALA A 94 13.31 5.56 3.46
CA ALA A 94 12.79 4.72 4.53
C ALA A 94 12.43 3.31 4.04
N ALA A 95 11.85 3.18 2.84
CA ALA A 95 11.53 1.88 2.23
C ALA A 95 12.79 1.06 1.90
N VAL A 96 13.83 1.70 1.34
CA VAL A 96 15.14 1.07 1.06
C VAL A 96 15.77 0.53 2.35
N GLU A 97 15.66 1.27 3.46
CA GLU A 97 16.12 0.82 4.79
C GLU A 97 15.23 -0.31 5.35
N ARG A 98 13.89 -0.17 5.23
CA ARG A 98 12.89 -1.13 5.75
C ARG A 98 13.07 -2.51 5.14
N TYR A 99 13.21 -2.56 3.82
CA TYR A 99 13.34 -3.81 3.06
C TYR A 99 14.78 -4.27 2.91
N GLU A 100 15.72 -3.66 3.63
CA GLU A 100 17.14 -4.06 3.65
C GLU A 100 17.72 -4.25 2.24
N ILE A 101 17.51 -3.27 1.36
CA ILE A 101 18.02 -3.32 -0.01
C ILE A 101 19.53 -3.06 0.01
N HIS A 102 20.31 -4.06 -0.42
CA HIS A 102 21.76 -4.08 -0.36
C HIS A 102 22.44 -3.83 -1.71
N HIS A 103 21.77 -3.13 -2.60
CA HIS A 103 22.30 -2.70 -3.89
C HIS A 103 22.02 -1.20 -4.14
N PRO A 104 22.64 -0.59 -5.16
CA PRO A 104 22.31 0.76 -5.58
C PRO A 104 20.85 0.90 -5.99
N VAL A 105 20.22 2.00 -5.60
CA VAL A 105 18.84 2.31 -6.00
C VAL A 105 18.80 3.65 -6.71
N LEU A 106 18.27 3.64 -7.93
CA LEU A 106 17.94 4.83 -8.70
C LEU A 106 16.51 5.27 -8.36
N ASP A 107 16.35 6.52 -7.99
CA ASP A 107 15.06 7.16 -7.78
C ASP A 107 14.56 7.74 -9.11
N ASP A 108 13.55 7.10 -9.71
CA ASP A 108 12.98 7.41 -11.04
C ASP A 108 11.52 7.93 -10.95
N PRO A 109 11.26 9.07 -10.25
CA PRO A 109 9.91 9.56 -10.01
C PRO A 109 9.17 9.99 -11.30
N GLU A 110 9.93 10.36 -12.34
CA GLU A 110 9.40 10.77 -13.64
C GLU A 110 9.22 9.60 -14.61
N LEU A 111 9.50 8.36 -14.17
CA LEU A 111 9.46 7.14 -14.98
C LEU A 111 10.34 7.18 -16.25
N ALA A 112 11.42 7.98 -16.24
CA ALA A 112 12.28 8.18 -17.40
C ALA A 112 13.06 6.91 -17.78
N THR A 113 13.65 6.23 -16.79
CA THR A 113 14.32 4.94 -17.00
C THR A 113 13.30 3.83 -17.25
N TRP A 114 12.16 3.83 -16.54
CA TRP A 114 11.04 2.93 -16.78
C TRP A 114 10.60 2.93 -18.25
N GLU A 115 10.35 4.10 -18.82
CA GLU A 115 9.94 4.25 -20.22
C GLU A 115 11.04 3.83 -21.20
N ALA A 116 12.30 4.18 -20.93
CA ALA A 116 13.44 3.85 -21.76
C ALA A 116 13.66 2.33 -21.92
N TYR A 117 13.28 1.54 -20.92
CA TYR A 117 13.33 0.08 -20.93
C TYR A 117 12.00 -0.58 -21.28
N ALA A 118 11.00 0.21 -21.62
CA ALA A 118 9.65 -0.24 -21.96
C ALA A 118 9.03 -1.14 -20.89
N ALA A 119 9.34 -0.88 -19.60
CA ALA A 119 8.68 -1.53 -18.49
C ALA A 119 7.19 -1.19 -18.49
N ARG A 120 6.32 -2.15 -18.15
CA ARG A 120 4.86 -2.00 -18.23
C ARG A 120 4.13 -2.55 -17.02
N ALA A 121 4.83 -3.26 -16.16
CA ALA A 121 4.31 -3.86 -14.95
C ALA A 121 5.40 -3.90 -13.87
N TRP A 122 4.98 -3.84 -12.62
CA TRP A 122 5.83 -4.12 -11.47
C TRP A 122 5.62 -5.58 -11.03
N PRO A 123 6.70 -6.31 -10.73
CA PRO A 123 8.09 -6.03 -11.05
C PRO A 123 8.44 -6.30 -12.53
N THR A 124 9.51 -5.68 -13.03
CA THR A 124 10.15 -6.03 -14.31
C THR A 124 11.66 -6.07 -14.14
N LEU A 125 12.31 -7.10 -14.68
CA LEU A 125 13.76 -7.28 -14.63
C LEU A 125 14.36 -7.13 -16.02
N ALA A 126 15.38 -6.28 -16.16
CA ALA A 126 16.13 -6.13 -17.41
C ALA A 126 17.59 -6.52 -17.22
N VAL A 127 18.08 -7.46 -18.01
CA VAL A 127 19.47 -7.98 -17.91
C VAL A 127 20.33 -7.38 -19.01
N ILE A 128 21.48 -6.82 -18.60
CA ILE A 128 22.44 -6.16 -19.47
C ILE A 128 23.77 -6.93 -19.39
N ASP A 129 24.34 -7.27 -20.55
CA ASP A 129 25.63 -7.93 -20.65
C ASP A 129 26.83 -7.01 -20.33
N PRO A 130 28.04 -7.53 -20.08
CA PRO A 130 29.22 -6.73 -19.80
C PRO A 130 29.61 -5.74 -20.91
N GLU A 131 29.20 -5.97 -22.14
CA GLU A 131 29.39 -5.04 -23.25
C GLU A 131 28.30 -3.94 -23.32
N GLY A 132 27.25 -4.04 -22.46
CA GLY A 132 26.15 -3.09 -22.33
C GLY A 132 25.02 -3.29 -23.32
N TYR A 133 24.71 -4.50 -23.65
CA TYR A 133 23.54 -4.83 -24.44
C TYR A 133 22.46 -5.49 -23.58
N LEU A 134 21.22 -5.09 -23.78
CA LEU A 134 20.07 -5.74 -23.19
C LEU A 134 19.93 -7.16 -23.76
N VAL A 135 19.90 -8.16 -22.89
CA VAL A 135 19.84 -9.58 -23.27
C VAL A 135 18.61 -10.31 -22.74
N ALA A 136 17.90 -9.74 -21.77
CA ALA A 136 16.61 -10.23 -21.31
C ALA A 136 15.75 -9.09 -20.74
N ASN A 137 14.43 -9.25 -20.82
CA ASN A 137 13.44 -8.40 -20.17
C ASN A 137 12.31 -9.32 -19.69
N LEU A 138 12.08 -9.38 -18.38
CA LEU A 138 11.22 -10.35 -17.70
C LEU A 138 10.24 -9.59 -16.82
N SER A 139 8.96 -9.84 -16.96
CA SER A 139 7.92 -9.23 -16.12
C SER A 139 7.37 -10.25 -15.13
N GLY A 140 7.06 -9.80 -13.91
CA GLY A 140 6.55 -10.64 -12.85
C GLY A 140 7.65 -11.27 -11.98
N GLU A 141 7.26 -12.19 -11.12
CA GLU A 141 8.10 -12.88 -10.15
C GLU A 141 8.43 -14.32 -10.59
N GLY A 142 9.28 -15.03 -9.82
CA GLY A 142 9.62 -16.43 -10.07
C GLY A 142 10.72 -16.64 -11.12
N HIS A 143 11.53 -15.63 -11.42
CA HIS A 143 12.55 -15.68 -12.46
C HIS A 143 13.96 -16.06 -11.96
N ALA A 144 14.19 -16.24 -10.66
CA ALA A 144 15.50 -16.44 -10.06
C ALA A 144 16.29 -17.59 -10.71
N ASN A 145 15.66 -18.74 -10.97
CA ASN A 145 16.33 -19.89 -11.59
C ASN A 145 16.76 -19.62 -13.04
N GLY A 146 15.90 -18.97 -13.84
CA GLY A 146 16.22 -18.58 -15.21
C GLY A 146 17.34 -17.54 -15.26
N LEU A 147 17.36 -16.61 -14.31
CA LEU A 147 18.43 -15.63 -14.14
C LEU A 147 19.75 -16.28 -13.74
N ASP A 148 19.75 -17.26 -12.82
CA ASP A 148 20.95 -17.99 -12.43
C ASP A 148 21.61 -18.68 -13.62
N VAL A 149 20.82 -19.32 -14.49
CA VAL A 149 21.31 -19.93 -15.75
C VAL A 149 21.86 -18.87 -16.69
N LEU A 150 21.14 -17.79 -16.93
CA LEU A 150 21.55 -16.71 -17.86
C LEU A 150 22.84 -16.04 -17.37
N ILE A 151 22.95 -15.73 -16.08
CA ILE A 151 24.16 -15.13 -15.49
C ILE A 151 25.36 -16.07 -15.71
N GLY A 152 25.20 -17.38 -15.46
CA GLY A 152 26.24 -18.37 -15.73
C GLY A 152 26.67 -18.42 -17.21
N GLU A 153 25.74 -18.36 -18.16
CA GLU A 153 26.03 -18.28 -19.60
C GLU A 153 26.82 -17.00 -19.96
N LEU A 154 26.38 -15.84 -19.42
CA LEU A 154 27.04 -14.56 -19.68
C LEU A 154 28.46 -14.52 -19.09
N ILE A 155 28.68 -15.07 -17.89
CA ILE A 155 30.01 -15.20 -17.30
C ILE A 155 30.91 -16.00 -18.24
N ALA A 156 30.50 -17.20 -18.67
CA ALA A 156 31.30 -18.05 -19.55
C ALA A 156 31.59 -17.38 -20.90
N GLU A 157 30.61 -16.71 -21.51
CA GLU A 157 30.76 -16.00 -22.77
C GLU A 157 31.76 -14.85 -22.66
N HIS A 158 31.57 -13.97 -21.66
CA HIS A 158 32.34 -12.73 -21.53
C HIS A 158 33.72 -12.93 -20.91
N GLU A 159 33.91 -14.01 -20.13
CA GLU A 159 35.22 -14.47 -19.73
C GLU A 159 36.03 -14.95 -20.93
N GLY A 160 35.42 -15.73 -21.81
CA GLY A 160 36.04 -16.18 -23.06
C GLY A 160 36.39 -15.03 -24.02
N LYS A 161 35.63 -13.93 -24.00
CA LYS A 161 35.88 -12.70 -24.77
C LYS A 161 36.88 -11.74 -24.12
N GLY A 162 37.15 -11.90 -22.82
CA GLY A 162 37.95 -10.96 -22.02
C GLY A 162 37.23 -9.64 -21.75
N THR A 163 35.92 -9.62 -21.76
CA THR A 163 35.07 -8.43 -21.50
C THR A 163 34.39 -8.46 -20.13
N LEU A 164 34.56 -9.52 -19.35
CA LEU A 164 34.09 -9.62 -17.96
C LEU A 164 35.13 -9.03 -17.00
N HIS A 165 34.71 -8.15 -16.12
CA HIS A 165 35.54 -7.60 -15.05
C HIS A 165 34.99 -8.02 -13.69
N ARG A 166 35.84 -8.65 -12.86
CA ARG A 166 35.52 -9.02 -11.49
C ARG A 166 35.94 -7.92 -10.51
N GLY A 167 35.28 -7.85 -9.37
CA GLY A 167 35.58 -6.97 -8.25
C GLY A 167 34.33 -6.27 -7.69
N ASP A 168 34.53 -5.37 -6.75
CA ASP A 168 33.44 -4.70 -6.02
C ASP A 168 32.49 -3.92 -6.95
N GLY A 169 31.22 -3.88 -6.54
CA GLY A 169 30.17 -3.05 -7.13
C GLY A 169 30.12 -1.63 -6.53
N PRO A 170 29.23 -0.76 -7.00
CA PRO A 170 29.07 0.62 -6.51
C PRO A 170 28.29 0.73 -5.18
N TYR A 171 27.86 -0.36 -4.60
CA TYR A 171 27.09 -0.37 -3.35
C TYR A 171 27.89 0.17 -2.17
N VAL A 172 27.28 1.07 -1.41
CA VAL A 172 27.80 1.61 -0.15
C VAL A 172 26.70 1.52 0.89
N ALA A 173 26.93 0.71 1.94
CA ALA A 173 25.94 0.53 3.00
C ALA A 173 25.64 1.86 3.71
N PRO A 174 24.36 2.20 3.93
CA PRO A 174 23.99 3.33 4.75
C PRO A 174 24.36 3.08 6.23
N PRO A 175 24.48 4.13 7.06
CA PRO A 175 24.69 3.96 8.49
C PRO A 175 23.47 3.27 9.14
N ALA A 176 23.74 2.30 10.01
CA ALA A 176 22.68 1.63 10.78
C ALA A 176 21.99 2.61 11.73
N ARG A 177 20.67 2.49 11.86
CA ARG A 177 19.89 3.19 12.89
C ARG A 177 19.71 2.29 14.11
N GLU A 178 19.75 2.90 15.28
CA GLU A 178 19.47 2.25 16.55
C GLU A 178 18.08 2.67 17.05
N GLY A 179 17.40 1.80 17.80
CA GLY A 179 16.10 2.08 18.39
C GLY A 179 15.49 0.83 19.03
N ASP A 180 14.50 1.02 19.90
CA ASP A 180 13.78 -0.08 20.55
C ASP A 180 12.83 -0.79 19.58
N LEU A 181 12.24 -0.03 18.65
CA LEU A 181 11.45 -0.52 17.52
C LEU A 181 12.07 -0.09 16.19
N ARG A 182 11.87 -0.90 15.17
CA ARG A 182 12.27 -0.61 13.79
C ARG A 182 11.18 -1.02 12.83
N PHE A 183 10.57 -0.06 12.16
CA PHE A 183 9.45 -0.26 11.23
C PHE A 183 8.39 -1.22 11.78
N PRO A 184 7.76 -0.90 12.96
CA PRO A 184 6.73 -1.76 13.52
C PRO A 184 5.57 -1.92 12.53
N GLY A 185 5.07 -3.15 12.40
CA GLY A 185 3.96 -3.48 11.50
C GLY A 185 2.61 -3.28 12.16
N LYS A 186 2.19 -4.22 13.01
CA LYS A 186 0.89 -4.22 13.67
C LYS A 186 0.99 -4.43 15.17
N VAL A 187 -0.13 -4.20 15.88
CA VAL A 187 -0.19 -4.24 17.34
C VAL A 187 -1.46 -4.90 17.83
N VAL A 188 -1.35 -5.65 18.95
CA VAL A 188 -2.50 -6.14 19.72
C VAL A 188 -2.39 -5.78 21.18
N ALA A 189 -3.54 -5.59 21.85
CA ALA A 189 -3.61 -5.43 23.29
C ALA A 189 -3.56 -6.81 23.97
N LEU A 190 -2.87 -6.88 25.10
CA LEU A 190 -2.80 -8.06 25.95
C LEU A 190 -3.68 -7.86 27.21
N ASP A 191 -4.16 -8.96 27.80
CA ASP A 191 -5.00 -8.94 29.00
C ASP A 191 -4.33 -8.29 30.23
N ASN A 192 -2.99 -8.23 30.25
CA ASN A 192 -2.21 -7.59 31.30
C ASN A 192 -2.10 -6.06 31.15
N GLY A 193 -2.74 -5.48 30.12
CA GLY A 193 -2.70 -4.05 29.82
C GLY A 193 -1.47 -3.59 29.03
N ASN A 194 -0.61 -4.51 28.62
CA ASN A 194 0.52 -4.27 27.72
C ASN A 194 0.09 -4.44 26.26
N PHE A 195 1.00 -4.14 25.34
CA PHE A 195 0.80 -4.29 23.91
C PHE A 195 1.88 -5.19 23.31
N LEU A 196 1.50 -6.12 22.43
CA LEU A 196 2.45 -6.90 21.65
C LEU A 196 2.50 -6.35 20.23
N VAL A 197 3.71 -6.06 19.77
CA VAL A 197 3.99 -5.38 18.50
C VAL A 197 4.81 -6.28 17.59
N GLY A 198 4.46 -6.38 16.33
CA GLY A 198 5.34 -6.90 15.29
C GLY A 198 6.45 -5.87 15.01
N ASP A 199 7.64 -6.07 15.56
CA ASP A 199 8.83 -5.23 15.32
C ASP A 199 9.54 -5.72 14.05
N SER A 200 8.87 -5.43 12.90
CA SER A 200 9.15 -6.06 11.60
C SER A 200 10.59 -5.86 11.14
N GLY A 201 11.13 -4.65 11.27
CA GLY A 201 12.50 -4.34 10.87
C GLY A 201 13.58 -4.92 11.79
N HIS A 202 13.23 -5.40 12.99
CA HIS A 202 14.11 -6.19 13.85
C HIS A 202 13.76 -7.68 13.85
N HIS A 203 12.88 -8.13 12.98
CA HIS A 203 12.51 -9.55 12.81
C HIS A 203 12.14 -10.25 14.13
N ARG A 204 11.35 -9.57 14.98
CA ARG A 204 10.97 -10.04 16.32
C ARG A 204 9.61 -9.48 16.75
N LEU A 205 9.10 -9.94 17.88
CA LEU A 205 7.98 -9.33 18.56
C LEU A 205 8.48 -8.58 19.80
N VAL A 206 7.82 -7.46 20.13
CA VAL A 206 8.15 -6.66 21.31
C VAL A 206 6.88 -6.46 22.14
N GLU A 207 6.93 -6.84 23.41
CA GLU A 207 5.90 -6.47 24.39
C GLU A 207 6.26 -5.12 25.00
N LEU A 208 5.41 -4.13 24.78
CA LEU A 208 5.50 -2.79 25.37
C LEU A 208 4.57 -2.66 26.54
N ALA A 209 5.00 -1.98 27.59
CA ALA A 209 4.12 -1.57 28.68
C ALA A 209 3.05 -0.59 28.20
N SER A 210 2.04 -0.32 29.02
CA SER A 210 0.94 0.59 28.71
C SER A 210 1.38 2.04 28.40
N ASP A 211 2.61 2.43 28.72
CA ASP A 211 3.20 3.73 28.39
C ASP A 211 3.69 3.82 26.93
N LEU A 212 3.67 2.71 26.18
CA LEU A 212 4.12 2.55 24.78
C LEU A 212 5.62 2.75 24.52
N ASN A 213 6.41 2.92 25.57
CA ASN A 213 7.84 3.20 25.46
C ASN A 213 8.69 2.16 26.20
N THR A 214 8.19 1.61 27.30
CA THR A 214 8.95 0.65 28.11
C THR A 214 8.85 -0.74 27.48
N VAL A 215 9.97 -1.27 27.01
CA VAL A 215 10.09 -2.66 26.53
C VAL A 215 10.04 -3.59 27.74
N VAL A 216 9.04 -4.44 27.80
CA VAL A 216 8.86 -5.46 28.87
C VAL A 216 9.65 -6.71 28.54
N ARG A 217 9.54 -7.19 27.29
CA ARG A 217 10.32 -8.32 26.75
C ARG A 217 10.31 -8.33 25.23
N THR A 218 11.21 -9.14 24.68
CA THR A 218 11.25 -9.46 23.25
C THR A 218 11.04 -10.96 23.05
N ILE A 219 10.43 -11.32 21.92
CA ILE A 219 10.24 -12.71 21.47
C ILE A 219 10.78 -12.79 20.04
N GLY A 220 11.82 -13.58 19.86
CA GLY A 220 12.63 -13.65 18.63
C GLY A 220 14.05 -13.16 18.88
N GLU A 221 15.02 -13.80 18.23
CA GLU A 221 16.46 -13.50 18.34
C GLU A 221 16.80 -12.10 17.81
N GLY A 222 15.95 -11.53 16.94
CA GLY A 222 16.17 -10.22 16.32
C GLY A 222 17.06 -10.28 15.08
N THR A 223 17.21 -11.46 14.50
CA THR A 223 17.90 -11.68 13.23
C THR A 223 16.96 -12.37 12.24
N LYS A 224 17.02 -11.92 10.98
CA LYS A 224 16.25 -12.46 9.86
C LYS A 224 16.41 -13.99 9.76
N GLY A 225 15.32 -14.70 9.63
CA GLY A 225 15.35 -16.15 9.41
C GLY A 225 14.10 -16.85 9.90
N HIS A 226 14.14 -18.17 9.89
CA HIS A 226 13.06 -19.04 10.35
C HIS A 226 13.63 -20.07 11.34
N ALA A 227 13.16 -20.00 12.58
CA ALA A 227 13.41 -21.03 13.58
C ALA A 227 12.26 -21.04 14.61
N ASP A 228 11.78 -22.23 14.95
CA ASP A 228 10.95 -22.46 16.13
C ASP A 228 11.85 -22.54 17.36
N GLY A 229 11.30 -22.22 18.54
CA GLY A 229 12.06 -22.29 19.79
C GLY A 229 11.57 -21.37 20.87
N GLY A 230 12.38 -21.12 21.89
CA GLY A 230 12.09 -20.17 22.97
C GLY A 230 12.28 -18.72 22.51
N ALA A 231 11.86 -17.77 23.35
CA ALA A 231 11.90 -16.34 23.06
C ALA A 231 13.26 -15.82 22.56
N ALA A 232 14.39 -16.37 23.05
CA ALA A 232 15.72 -15.92 22.68
C ALA A 232 16.33 -16.66 21.48
N THR A 233 15.63 -17.65 20.91
CA THR A 233 16.17 -18.51 19.84
C THR A 233 15.27 -18.64 18.63
N ALA A 234 13.99 -18.29 18.77
CA ALA A 234 13.08 -18.21 17.65
C ALA A 234 13.52 -17.13 16.67
N ARG A 235 13.24 -17.33 15.39
CA ARG A 235 13.50 -16.33 14.35
C ARG A 235 12.25 -16.08 13.53
N PHE A 236 12.08 -14.84 13.16
CA PHE A 236 11.04 -14.35 12.26
C PHE A 236 11.68 -13.65 11.04
N ASN A 237 10.85 -13.33 10.06
CA ASN A 237 11.26 -12.51 8.93
C ASN A 237 10.13 -11.51 8.61
N GLU A 238 10.29 -10.28 9.07
CA GLU A 238 9.32 -9.19 8.94
C GLU A 238 7.92 -9.59 9.41
N PRO A 239 7.74 -9.99 10.69
CA PRO A 239 6.42 -10.31 11.22
C PRO A 239 5.52 -9.08 11.19
N GLN A 240 4.33 -9.19 10.61
CA GLN A 240 3.37 -8.10 10.47
C GLN A 240 2.19 -8.25 11.42
N GLY A 241 1.11 -8.91 10.99
CA GLY A 241 -0.12 -9.05 11.74
C GLY A 241 -0.03 -10.06 12.87
N LEU A 242 -0.80 -9.80 13.93
CA LEU A 242 -0.89 -10.70 15.07
C LEU A 242 -2.29 -10.63 15.70
N VAL A 243 -2.73 -11.72 16.29
CA VAL A 243 -4.00 -11.81 16.98
C VAL A 243 -3.87 -12.60 18.28
N VAL A 244 -4.50 -12.13 19.35
CA VAL A 244 -4.68 -12.89 20.57
C VAL A 244 -5.88 -13.82 20.40
N LEU A 245 -5.68 -15.11 20.63
CA LEU A 245 -6.75 -16.11 20.56
C LEU A 245 -7.71 -15.97 21.75
N PRO A 246 -8.99 -16.30 21.56
CA PRO A 246 -9.90 -16.48 22.71
C PRO A 246 -9.33 -17.49 23.70
N ALA A 247 -9.44 -17.20 25.00
CA ALA A 247 -8.82 -18.01 26.06
C ALA A 247 -9.18 -19.51 25.99
N ALA A 248 -10.42 -19.84 25.57
CA ALA A 248 -10.85 -21.23 25.39
C ALA A 248 -10.05 -21.92 24.26
N VAL A 249 -9.83 -21.22 23.14
CA VAL A 249 -9.05 -21.74 22.01
C VAL A 249 -7.58 -21.88 22.40
N ALA A 250 -7.00 -20.84 23.00
CA ALA A 250 -5.62 -20.85 23.46
C ALA A 250 -5.33 -22.03 24.41
N GLY A 251 -6.26 -22.30 25.33
CA GLY A 251 -6.16 -23.45 26.24
C GLY A 251 -6.22 -24.82 25.56
N GLU A 252 -6.91 -24.93 24.42
CA GLU A 252 -6.97 -26.17 23.62
C GLU A 252 -5.71 -26.39 22.79
N VAL A 253 -5.15 -25.31 22.19
CA VAL A 253 -4.05 -25.41 21.22
C VAL A 253 -2.66 -25.21 21.83
N GLY A 254 -2.58 -24.62 23.05
CA GLY A 254 -1.33 -24.46 23.80
C GLY A 254 -0.48 -23.25 23.40
N TYR A 255 -1.04 -22.29 22.67
CA TYR A 255 -0.45 -20.99 22.39
C TYR A 255 -1.51 -19.88 22.39
N ASP A 256 -1.10 -18.66 22.66
CA ASP A 256 -2.00 -17.53 22.97
C ASP A 256 -2.14 -16.57 21.79
N VAL A 257 -1.09 -16.44 20.98
CA VAL A 257 -1.03 -15.47 19.87
C VAL A 257 -0.69 -16.18 18.57
N VAL A 258 -1.34 -15.77 17.49
CA VAL A 258 -0.94 -16.18 16.13
C VAL A 258 -0.35 -14.96 15.41
N VAL A 259 0.75 -15.17 14.70
CA VAL A 259 1.56 -14.16 14.02
C VAL A 259 1.66 -14.50 12.54
N ALA A 260 1.42 -13.51 11.69
CA ALA A 260 1.75 -13.53 10.28
C ALA A 260 3.26 -13.26 10.12
N ASP A 261 4.05 -14.32 9.90
CA ASP A 261 5.49 -14.26 9.66
C ASP A 261 5.71 -14.10 8.15
N THR A 262 5.53 -12.87 7.69
CA THR A 262 5.15 -12.48 6.33
C THR A 262 6.14 -12.95 5.28
N VAL A 263 7.41 -12.60 5.40
CA VAL A 263 8.45 -12.96 4.42
C VAL A 263 8.89 -14.43 4.56
N ASN A 264 8.63 -15.06 5.70
CA ASN A 264 8.77 -16.51 5.85
C ASN A 264 7.60 -17.30 5.24
N HIS A 265 6.56 -16.64 4.75
CA HIS A 265 5.35 -17.29 4.22
C HIS A 265 4.76 -18.31 5.20
N ARG A 266 4.59 -17.91 6.48
CA ARG A 266 4.16 -18.77 7.57
C ARG A 266 3.20 -18.11 8.52
N LEU A 267 2.39 -18.94 9.20
CA LEU A 267 1.71 -18.58 10.44
C LEU A 267 2.45 -19.20 11.61
N ARG A 268 2.71 -18.40 12.65
CA ARG A 268 3.44 -18.84 13.84
C ARG A 268 2.55 -18.69 15.08
N GLY A 269 2.59 -19.69 15.94
CA GLY A 269 1.95 -19.67 17.26
C GLY A 269 2.94 -19.26 18.33
N VAL A 270 2.54 -18.38 19.24
CA VAL A 270 3.36 -17.88 20.35
C VAL A 270 2.65 -18.16 21.67
N ASN A 271 3.33 -18.84 22.58
CA ASN A 271 2.88 -19.00 23.94
C ASN A 271 3.39 -17.84 24.80
N LEU A 272 2.50 -17.02 25.35
CA LEU A 272 2.86 -15.81 26.07
C LEU A 272 3.49 -16.09 27.43
N GLU A 273 3.22 -17.23 28.09
CA GLU A 273 3.81 -17.57 29.38
C GLU A 273 5.29 -17.94 29.22
N THR A 274 5.60 -18.77 28.22
CA THR A 274 6.97 -19.33 28.03
C THR A 274 7.79 -18.56 27.01
N GLY A 275 7.17 -17.79 26.12
CA GLY A 275 7.79 -17.18 24.96
C GLY A 275 8.12 -18.17 23.84
N ALA A 276 7.60 -19.40 23.89
CA ALA A 276 7.82 -20.40 22.89
C ALA A 276 7.08 -20.05 21.58
N VAL A 277 7.77 -20.28 20.45
CA VAL A 277 7.28 -20.04 19.10
C VAL A 277 7.28 -21.35 18.33
N ILE A 278 6.18 -21.65 17.65
CA ILE A 278 6.02 -22.83 16.79
C ILE A 278 5.43 -22.43 15.43
N THR A 279 5.74 -23.19 14.40
CA THR A 279 5.12 -23.02 13.08
C THR A 279 3.77 -23.73 13.04
N LEU A 280 2.73 -23.04 12.58
CA LEU A 280 1.35 -23.55 12.48
C LEU A 280 0.98 -23.92 11.04
N ALA A 281 1.36 -23.10 10.07
CA ALA A 281 1.11 -23.30 8.65
C ALA A 281 2.20 -22.63 7.81
N GLY A 282 2.38 -23.13 6.59
CA GLY A 282 3.39 -22.65 5.65
C GLY A 282 4.69 -23.44 5.70
N ASN A 283 5.17 -23.86 4.52
CA ASN A 283 6.44 -24.59 4.37
C ASN A 283 7.64 -23.66 4.10
N GLY A 284 7.40 -22.34 3.96
CA GLY A 284 8.40 -21.32 3.66
C GLY A 284 8.73 -21.17 2.17
N VAL A 285 8.05 -21.92 1.32
CA VAL A 285 8.11 -21.72 -0.14
C VAL A 285 6.93 -20.83 -0.53
N GLN A 286 7.23 -19.76 -1.24
CA GLN A 286 6.20 -18.86 -1.75
C GLN A 286 5.22 -19.61 -2.67
N ARG A 287 3.93 -19.41 -2.44
CA ARG A 287 2.88 -19.88 -3.34
C ARG A 287 2.79 -18.91 -4.53
N LEU A 288 3.13 -19.40 -5.70
CA LEU A 288 2.88 -18.70 -6.96
C LEU A 288 1.57 -19.19 -7.56
N LEU A 289 0.71 -18.27 -7.99
CA LEU A 289 -0.48 -18.58 -8.76
C LEU A 289 -0.12 -18.54 -10.25
N ASP A 290 -0.55 -19.55 -11.00
CA ASP A 290 -0.40 -19.58 -12.45
C ASP A 290 -1.44 -18.62 -13.06
N SER A 291 -1.04 -17.40 -13.39
CA SER A 291 -1.90 -16.35 -13.92
C SER A 291 -2.56 -16.72 -15.26
N GLU A 292 -1.95 -17.61 -16.04
CA GLU A 292 -2.54 -18.11 -17.29
C GLU A 292 -3.61 -19.17 -17.00
N ARG A 293 -3.34 -20.11 -16.09
CA ARG A 293 -4.32 -21.09 -15.63
C ARG A 293 -5.50 -20.44 -14.92
N SER A 294 -5.24 -19.46 -14.07
CA SER A 294 -6.30 -18.72 -13.37
C SER A 294 -7.22 -17.96 -14.34
N ARG A 295 -6.67 -17.42 -15.43
CA ARG A 295 -7.47 -16.78 -16.50
C ARG A 295 -8.24 -17.78 -17.34
N GLU A 296 -7.65 -18.91 -17.70
CA GLU A 296 -8.28 -19.96 -18.51
C GLU A 296 -9.37 -20.73 -17.75
N SER A 297 -9.19 -20.93 -16.44
CA SER A 297 -10.16 -21.59 -15.56
C SER A 297 -11.28 -20.68 -15.04
N GLY A 298 -11.27 -19.39 -15.39
CA GLY A 298 -12.23 -18.41 -14.88
C GLY A 298 -12.01 -18.08 -13.39
N GLY A 299 -10.80 -18.29 -12.89
CA GLY A 299 -10.44 -18.05 -11.49
C GLY A 299 -10.68 -19.24 -10.56
N GLU A 300 -11.02 -20.42 -11.09
CA GLU A 300 -11.16 -21.64 -10.30
C GLU A 300 -9.78 -22.29 -10.00
N GLU A 301 -8.95 -21.64 -9.21
CA GLU A 301 -7.88 -22.34 -8.50
C GLU A 301 -8.52 -23.27 -7.43
N PRO A 302 -7.92 -24.45 -7.14
CA PRO A 302 -8.47 -25.33 -6.12
C PRO A 302 -8.59 -24.60 -4.79
N ARG A 303 -9.81 -24.45 -4.28
CA ARG A 303 -10.05 -23.91 -2.94
C ARG A 303 -9.50 -24.80 -1.84
N GLU A 304 -9.35 -26.10 -2.14
CA GLU A 304 -8.75 -27.06 -1.25
C GLU A 304 -7.23 -26.97 -1.33
N LEU A 305 -6.64 -26.48 -0.26
CA LEU A 305 -5.21 -26.56 -0.01
C LEU A 305 -4.89 -27.95 0.53
N GLY A 306 -3.61 -28.38 0.41
CA GLY A 306 -3.19 -29.70 0.89
C GLY A 306 -3.61 -29.97 2.34
N ALA A 307 -3.88 -31.21 2.68
CA ALA A 307 -4.38 -31.63 3.99
C ALA A 307 -3.40 -31.35 5.16
N ASP A 308 -2.14 -31.05 4.88
CA ASP A 308 -1.12 -30.73 5.87
C ASP A 308 -0.70 -29.25 5.75
N PRO A 309 -1.09 -28.40 6.71
CA PRO A 309 -0.77 -26.98 6.68
C PRO A 309 0.74 -26.71 6.73
N LEU A 310 1.54 -27.58 7.34
CA LEU A 310 3.00 -27.42 7.42
C LEU A 310 3.72 -27.74 6.09
N ASN A 311 3.07 -28.44 5.19
CA ASN A 311 3.57 -28.73 3.85
C ASN A 311 2.89 -27.90 2.74
N THR A 312 2.04 -26.97 3.12
CA THR A 312 1.35 -26.06 2.20
C THR A 312 2.16 -24.78 2.00
N SER A 313 2.34 -24.36 0.74
CA SER A 313 2.96 -23.06 0.42
C SER A 313 1.96 -21.95 0.66
N LEU A 314 2.37 -20.90 1.37
CA LEU A 314 1.66 -19.63 1.55
C LEU A 314 2.38 -18.52 0.79
N SER A 315 1.77 -17.34 0.68
CA SER A 315 2.42 -16.18 0.06
C SER A 315 2.14 -14.92 0.84
N SER A 316 3.10 -14.51 1.65
CA SER A 316 3.08 -13.29 2.47
C SER A 316 1.76 -13.08 3.22
N PRO A 317 1.45 -13.92 4.23
CA PRO A 317 0.37 -13.59 5.14
C PRO A 317 0.70 -12.24 5.79
N TRP A 318 -0.23 -11.28 5.71
CA TRP A 318 0.05 -9.92 6.17
C TRP A 318 -0.68 -9.56 7.45
N ASP A 319 -1.94 -9.99 7.58
CA ASP A 319 -2.73 -9.79 8.79
C ASP A 319 -3.54 -11.02 9.14
N VAL A 320 -3.93 -11.12 10.40
CA VAL A 320 -4.70 -12.24 10.93
C VAL A 320 -5.68 -11.76 12.00
N VAL A 321 -6.92 -12.26 11.95
CA VAL A 321 -7.96 -11.94 12.92
C VAL A 321 -8.72 -13.21 13.30
N TRP A 322 -9.23 -13.29 14.55
CA TRP A 322 -10.16 -14.34 14.96
C TRP A 322 -11.59 -13.99 14.51
N SER A 323 -12.27 -14.93 13.87
CA SER A 323 -13.69 -14.82 13.56
C SER A 323 -14.50 -15.79 14.42
N GLU A 324 -15.34 -15.24 15.29
CA GLU A 324 -16.26 -16.06 16.09
C GLU A 324 -17.29 -16.78 15.19
N LYS A 325 -17.74 -16.15 14.10
CA LYS A 325 -18.68 -16.75 13.15
C LYS A 325 -18.08 -17.95 12.42
N ALA A 326 -16.87 -17.82 11.92
CA ALA A 326 -16.17 -18.92 11.25
C ALA A 326 -15.60 -19.95 12.25
N GLY A 327 -15.46 -19.59 13.53
CA GLY A 327 -14.77 -20.40 14.53
C GLY A 327 -13.29 -20.64 14.16
N ALA A 328 -12.69 -19.76 13.38
CA ALA A 328 -11.37 -19.90 12.78
C ALA A 328 -10.65 -18.54 12.68
N LEU A 329 -9.35 -18.60 12.40
CA LEU A 329 -8.56 -17.45 12.00
C LEU A 329 -8.86 -17.11 10.53
N ILE A 330 -8.99 -15.82 10.25
CA ILE A 330 -9.05 -15.29 8.89
C ILE A 330 -7.73 -14.58 8.62
N VAL A 331 -7.12 -14.83 7.49
CA VAL A 331 -5.77 -14.39 7.13
C VAL A 331 -5.80 -13.62 5.82
N ALA A 332 -5.28 -12.40 5.83
CA ALA A 332 -5.01 -11.64 4.62
C ALA A 332 -3.75 -12.21 3.94
N MET A 333 -3.94 -12.93 2.84
CA MET A 333 -2.86 -13.54 2.06
C MET A 333 -2.45 -12.59 0.94
N ALA A 334 -1.63 -11.59 1.28
CA ALA A 334 -1.30 -10.46 0.41
C ALA A 334 -0.70 -10.91 -0.94
N GLY A 335 0.22 -11.85 -0.93
CA GLY A 335 0.95 -12.28 -2.13
C GLY A 335 0.15 -13.16 -3.10
N THR A 336 -1.06 -13.63 -2.73
CA THR A 336 -1.97 -14.31 -3.64
C THR A 336 -3.28 -13.56 -3.87
N HIS A 337 -3.40 -12.34 -3.35
CA HIS A 337 -4.60 -11.51 -3.48
C HIS A 337 -5.88 -12.24 -3.04
N GLN A 338 -5.78 -12.97 -1.91
CA GLN A 338 -6.85 -13.83 -1.38
C GLN A 338 -6.98 -13.66 0.13
N ILE A 339 -8.12 -14.07 0.65
CA ILE A 339 -8.37 -14.23 2.08
C ILE A 339 -8.43 -15.72 2.38
N PHE A 340 -7.67 -16.16 3.41
CA PHE A 340 -7.63 -17.56 3.83
C PHE A 340 -8.31 -17.72 5.17
N SER A 341 -8.73 -18.97 5.48
CA SER A 341 -9.13 -19.39 6.83
C SER A 341 -8.19 -20.47 7.34
N PHE A 342 -7.91 -20.44 8.65
CA PHE A 342 -7.11 -21.44 9.34
C PHE A 342 -7.77 -21.79 10.68
N ASP A 343 -8.15 -23.05 10.87
CA ASP A 343 -8.64 -23.54 12.16
C ASP A 343 -7.45 -24.05 13.00
N PRO A 344 -7.09 -23.36 14.08
CA PRO A 344 -5.93 -23.72 14.89
C PRO A 344 -6.09 -25.04 15.65
N ARG A 345 -7.31 -25.57 15.80
CA ARG A 345 -7.60 -26.82 16.50
C ARG A 345 -7.35 -28.05 15.61
N THR A 346 -7.69 -27.92 14.33
CA THR A 346 -7.62 -29.03 13.38
C THR A 346 -6.48 -28.91 12.38
N GLY A 347 -5.92 -27.71 12.23
CA GLY A 347 -4.95 -27.36 11.20
C GLY A 347 -5.57 -27.20 9.81
N ALA A 348 -6.90 -27.18 9.69
CA ALA A 348 -7.57 -27.01 8.42
C ALA A 348 -7.27 -25.60 7.86
N LEU A 349 -6.77 -25.55 6.62
CA LEU A 349 -6.39 -24.35 5.90
C LEU A 349 -7.13 -24.32 4.57
N ALA A 350 -7.80 -23.21 4.25
CA ALA A 350 -8.57 -23.08 3.01
C ALA A 350 -8.56 -21.65 2.47
N VAL A 351 -8.78 -21.49 1.16
CA VAL A 351 -9.12 -20.18 0.57
C VAL A 351 -10.55 -19.83 1.01
N PHE A 352 -10.68 -18.73 1.74
CA PHE A 352 -11.94 -18.25 2.27
C PHE A 352 -12.67 -17.35 1.26
N ALA A 353 -11.94 -16.44 0.59
CA ALA A 353 -12.45 -15.58 -0.46
C ALA A 353 -11.34 -15.17 -1.43
N GLY A 354 -11.72 -14.84 -2.67
CA GLY A 354 -10.84 -14.34 -3.71
C GLY A 354 -10.43 -15.39 -4.73
N THR A 355 -10.37 -14.97 -6.00
CA THR A 355 -9.92 -15.81 -7.12
C THR A 355 -8.39 -15.91 -7.22
N GLY A 356 -7.66 -14.97 -6.63
CA GLY A 356 -6.23 -14.81 -6.83
C GLY A 356 -5.88 -13.87 -8.00
N LEU A 357 -6.87 -13.34 -8.70
CA LEU A 357 -6.64 -12.26 -9.67
C LEU A 357 -6.53 -10.92 -8.93
N GLU A 358 -5.53 -10.14 -9.31
CA GLU A 358 -5.30 -8.81 -8.77
C GLU A 358 -6.34 -7.82 -9.34
N GLY A 359 -7.03 -7.12 -8.46
CA GLY A 359 -7.99 -6.09 -8.85
C GLY A 359 -9.10 -5.86 -7.82
N LEU A 360 -10.11 -5.10 -8.23
CA LEU A 360 -11.29 -4.78 -7.44
C LEU A 360 -12.52 -5.35 -8.13
N GLN A 361 -13.06 -6.44 -7.61
CA GLN A 361 -14.33 -7.00 -8.06
C GLN A 361 -15.15 -7.50 -6.88
N ASP A 362 -16.37 -7.04 -6.79
CA ASP A 362 -17.38 -7.51 -5.84
C ASP A 362 -18.08 -8.77 -6.37
N GLY A 363 -18.78 -9.48 -5.49
CA GLY A 363 -19.54 -10.66 -5.84
C GLY A 363 -19.55 -11.72 -4.75
N SER A 364 -19.77 -12.98 -5.13
CA SER A 364 -19.59 -14.08 -4.18
C SER A 364 -18.12 -14.20 -3.75
N ALA A 365 -17.89 -14.81 -2.59
CA ALA A 365 -16.53 -15.03 -2.11
C ALA A 365 -15.62 -15.76 -3.12
N ALA A 366 -16.22 -16.58 -3.99
CA ALA A 366 -15.50 -17.33 -5.02
C ALA A 366 -15.13 -16.50 -6.26
N GLU A 367 -15.84 -15.41 -6.50
CA GLU A 367 -15.69 -14.60 -7.72
C GLU A 367 -15.03 -13.25 -7.45
N ALA A 368 -14.91 -12.85 -6.18
CA ALA A 368 -14.31 -11.59 -5.80
C ALA A 368 -12.82 -11.53 -6.14
N TRP A 369 -12.35 -10.31 -6.46
CA TRP A 369 -10.93 -10.02 -6.63
C TRP A 369 -10.49 -9.05 -5.56
N PHE A 370 -9.27 -9.23 -5.09
CA PHE A 370 -8.58 -8.36 -4.15
C PHE A 370 -7.23 -7.95 -4.73
N ALA A 371 -6.58 -6.97 -4.09
CA ALA A 371 -5.22 -6.61 -4.44
C ALA A 371 -4.43 -6.29 -3.17
N GLN A 372 -3.65 -7.25 -2.71
CA GLN A 372 -2.75 -7.13 -1.56
C GLN A 372 -3.50 -6.69 -0.29
N SER A 373 -4.55 -7.43 0.10
CA SER A 373 -5.25 -7.19 1.36
C SER A 373 -4.27 -7.25 2.53
N SER A 374 -4.24 -6.21 3.37
CA SER A 374 -3.20 -6.02 4.40
C SER A 374 -3.73 -5.65 5.78
N GLY A 375 -5.03 -5.41 5.94
CA GLY A 375 -5.64 -5.11 7.24
C GLY A 375 -6.98 -5.76 7.40
N LEU A 376 -7.24 -6.34 8.57
CA LEU A 376 -8.46 -7.07 8.89
C LEU A 376 -9.07 -6.57 10.20
N ALA A 377 -10.41 -6.44 10.25
CA ALA A 377 -11.15 -6.19 11.47
C ALA A 377 -12.52 -6.85 11.42
N THR A 378 -13.02 -7.34 12.56
CA THR A 378 -14.39 -7.87 12.66
C THR A 378 -15.31 -6.89 13.35
N ASP A 379 -16.54 -6.73 12.84
CA ASP A 379 -17.55 -5.90 13.49
C ASP A 379 -18.43 -6.68 14.48
N ALA A 380 -19.33 -5.97 15.14
CA ALA A 380 -20.23 -6.57 16.13
C ALA A 380 -21.24 -7.56 15.52
N ALA A 381 -21.52 -7.46 14.22
CA ALA A 381 -22.32 -8.43 13.49
C ALA A 381 -21.49 -9.67 13.09
N GLY A 382 -20.17 -9.62 13.28
CA GLY A 382 -19.20 -10.65 12.94
C GLY A 382 -18.78 -10.62 11.47
N ASP A 383 -19.11 -9.57 10.72
CA ASP A 383 -18.64 -9.40 9.36
C ASP A 383 -17.19 -8.87 9.36
N LEU A 384 -16.48 -9.15 8.28
CA LEU A 384 -15.06 -8.81 8.15
C LEU A 384 -14.88 -7.54 7.31
N TRP A 385 -14.14 -6.57 7.85
CA TRP A 385 -13.66 -5.40 7.15
C TRP A 385 -12.21 -5.59 6.72
N ILE A 386 -11.88 -5.16 5.50
CA ILE A 386 -10.59 -5.41 4.87
C ILE A 386 -10.03 -4.10 4.31
N ALA A 387 -8.83 -3.72 4.73
CA ALA A 387 -8.02 -2.75 4.02
C ALA A 387 -7.35 -3.46 2.83
N ASP A 388 -7.84 -3.18 1.63
CA ASP A 388 -7.37 -3.77 0.38
C ASP A 388 -6.41 -2.78 -0.29
N SER A 389 -5.12 -2.95 -0.04
CA SER A 389 -4.12 -1.87 -0.10
C SER A 389 -3.86 -1.37 -1.51
N GLU A 390 -3.61 -2.24 -2.46
CA GLU A 390 -3.30 -1.87 -3.85
C GLU A 390 -4.49 -1.28 -4.60
N THR A 391 -5.73 -1.65 -4.22
CA THR A 391 -6.94 -1.01 -4.74
C THR A 391 -7.31 0.26 -3.99
N SER A 392 -6.55 0.62 -2.95
CA SER A 392 -6.86 1.76 -2.07
C SER A 392 -8.30 1.72 -1.55
N ALA A 393 -8.77 0.52 -1.18
CA ALA A 393 -10.15 0.26 -0.88
C ALA A 393 -10.38 -0.18 0.58
N LEU A 394 -11.61 0.07 1.06
CA LEU A 394 -12.17 -0.62 2.20
C LEU A 394 -13.23 -1.60 1.70
N ARG A 395 -13.03 -2.89 1.97
CA ARG A 395 -13.94 -3.96 1.54
C ARG A 395 -14.61 -4.59 2.77
N ARG A 396 -15.74 -5.26 2.54
CA ARG A 396 -16.47 -6.03 3.55
C ARG A 396 -16.79 -7.41 3.04
N ILE A 397 -16.59 -8.43 3.87
CA ILE A 397 -17.11 -9.78 3.65
C ILE A 397 -18.24 -10.00 4.63
N ALA A 398 -19.43 -10.24 4.10
CA ALA A 398 -20.57 -10.73 4.86
C ALA A 398 -20.48 -12.26 5.00
N PHE A 399 -20.83 -12.76 6.17
CA PHE A 399 -20.85 -14.20 6.46
C PHE A 399 -22.28 -14.74 6.36
N ASP A 400 -22.42 -15.99 5.91
CA ASP A 400 -23.67 -16.72 5.99
C ASP A 400 -23.91 -17.29 7.41
N ASP A 401 -25.04 -17.99 7.59
CA ASP A 401 -25.42 -18.58 8.88
C ASP A 401 -24.50 -19.73 9.32
N ASP A 402 -23.77 -20.35 8.37
CA ASP A 402 -22.82 -21.44 8.64
C ASP A 402 -21.38 -20.93 8.89
N GLY A 403 -21.16 -19.60 8.85
CA GLY A 403 -19.87 -18.95 9.08
C GLY A 403 -18.93 -18.98 7.86
N ALA A 404 -19.45 -19.29 6.67
CA ALA A 404 -18.70 -19.17 5.44
C ALA A 404 -18.84 -17.76 4.84
N ALA A 405 -17.87 -17.34 4.01
CA ALA A 405 -17.94 -16.08 3.31
C ALA A 405 -19.06 -16.12 2.25
N ALA A 406 -20.04 -15.23 2.37
CA ALA A 406 -21.19 -15.17 1.47
C ALA A 406 -20.96 -14.20 0.31
N ALA A 407 -20.65 -12.95 0.62
CA ALA A 407 -20.48 -11.89 -0.37
C ALA A 407 -19.35 -10.93 0.00
N VAL A 408 -18.71 -10.38 -1.00
CA VAL A 408 -17.71 -9.32 -0.89
C VAL A 408 -18.27 -8.06 -1.50
N GLU A 409 -18.20 -6.96 -0.76
CA GLU A 409 -18.70 -5.65 -1.16
C GLU A 409 -17.61 -4.59 -0.95
N THR A 410 -17.56 -3.60 -1.84
CA THR A 410 -16.69 -2.43 -1.72
C THR A 410 -17.43 -1.30 -1.01
N ALA A 411 -16.89 -0.85 0.12
CA ALA A 411 -17.39 0.30 0.86
C ALA A 411 -16.75 1.62 0.38
N ILE A 412 -15.44 1.60 0.09
CA ILE A 412 -14.67 2.73 -0.44
C ILE A 412 -13.71 2.16 -1.48
N GLY A 413 -13.55 2.85 -2.62
CA GLY A 413 -12.61 2.48 -3.68
C GLY A 413 -13.30 2.28 -5.03
N ALA A 414 -12.54 2.38 -6.12
CA ALA A 414 -13.04 2.23 -7.48
C ALA A 414 -12.12 1.45 -8.43
N GLY A 415 -10.92 1.06 -8.00
CA GLY A 415 -9.99 0.25 -8.79
C GLY A 415 -8.51 0.48 -8.46
N LEU A 416 -7.62 -0.28 -9.11
CA LEU A 416 -6.17 -0.31 -8.87
C LEU A 416 -5.45 1.04 -9.00
N PHE A 417 -5.97 1.96 -9.79
CA PHE A 417 -5.34 3.26 -10.08
C PHE A 417 -6.20 4.45 -9.67
N ASP A 418 -7.20 4.21 -8.80
CA ASP A 418 -8.09 5.25 -8.28
C ASP A 418 -7.84 5.46 -6.79
N PHE A 419 -6.93 6.36 -6.48
CA PHE A 419 -6.47 6.65 -5.13
C PHE A 419 -6.34 8.17 -4.90
N GLY A 420 -6.06 8.57 -3.67
CA GLY A 420 -5.83 9.97 -3.29
C GLY A 420 -6.34 10.28 -1.90
N PHE A 421 -6.50 11.56 -1.57
CA PHE A 421 -7.01 12.02 -0.29
C PHE A 421 -8.33 12.79 -0.47
N ARG A 422 -9.45 12.12 -0.20
CA ARG A 422 -10.77 12.76 -0.29
C ARG A 422 -11.73 12.22 0.77
N ASP A 423 -12.33 13.12 1.53
CA ASP A 423 -13.45 12.85 2.45
C ASP A 423 -14.80 13.04 1.74
N GLY A 424 -15.89 12.63 2.37
CA GLY A 424 -17.26 12.84 1.91
C GLY A 424 -18.00 11.54 1.67
N ALA A 425 -18.90 11.51 0.68
CA ALA A 425 -19.65 10.31 0.32
C ALA A 425 -18.69 9.17 -0.06
N ALA A 426 -18.98 7.95 0.38
CA ALA A 426 -18.05 6.83 0.28
C ALA A 426 -17.66 6.47 -1.17
N ASP A 427 -18.60 6.60 -2.11
CA ASP A 427 -18.38 6.40 -3.55
C ASP A 427 -17.47 7.48 -4.19
N GLN A 428 -17.36 8.65 -3.53
CA GLN A 428 -16.48 9.75 -3.94
C GLN A 428 -15.20 9.85 -3.13
N ALA A 429 -15.17 9.23 -1.96
CA ALA A 429 -13.99 9.23 -1.08
C ALA A 429 -12.82 8.50 -1.71
N ARG A 430 -11.61 8.90 -1.33
CA ARG A 430 -10.37 8.27 -1.80
C ARG A 430 -9.45 8.01 -0.62
N LEU A 431 -8.83 6.85 -0.66
CA LEU A 431 -7.75 6.41 0.21
C LEU A 431 -6.47 6.26 -0.61
N GLN A 432 -5.34 6.04 0.03
CA GLN A 432 -4.09 5.71 -0.65
C GLN A 432 -3.34 4.64 0.13
N HIS A 433 -3.34 3.42 -0.38
CA HIS A 433 -2.65 2.25 0.15
C HIS A 433 -2.88 2.01 1.66
N PRO A 434 -4.14 1.82 2.13
CA PRO A 434 -4.43 1.59 3.54
C PRO A 434 -3.92 0.22 3.99
N LEU A 435 -3.30 0.14 5.18
CA LEU A 435 -2.73 -1.11 5.71
C LEU A 435 -3.45 -1.66 6.96
N GLY A 436 -4.25 -0.86 7.65
CA GLY A 436 -4.90 -1.28 8.88
C GLY A 436 -6.34 -0.82 9.00
N ALA A 437 -7.14 -1.54 9.77
CA ALA A 437 -8.52 -1.20 10.07
C ALA A 437 -8.89 -1.62 11.50
N ALA A 438 -9.77 -0.85 12.13
CA ALA A 438 -10.37 -1.19 13.43
C ALA A 438 -11.82 -0.72 13.49
N VAL A 439 -12.70 -1.54 14.07
CA VAL A 439 -14.09 -1.15 14.29
C VAL A 439 -14.23 -0.36 15.58
N LEU A 440 -14.87 0.80 15.50
CA LEU A 440 -15.11 1.70 16.62
C LEU A 440 -16.41 1.34 17.37
N PRO A 441 -16.61 1.83 18.61
CA PRO A 441 -17.79 1.48 19.41
C PRO A 441 -19.13 1.83 18.77
N ASP A 442 -19.19 2.84 17.91
CA ASP A 442 -20.38 3.25 17.16
C ASP A 442 -20.63 2.40 15.90
N GLY A 443 -19.79 1.41 15.61
CA GLY A 443 -19.86 0.56 14.44
C GLY A 443 -19.20 1.15 13.19
N SER A 444 -18.62 2.36 13.29
CA SER A 444 -17.80 2.90 12.21
C SER A 444 -16.41 2.22 12.15
N VAL A 445 -15.71 2.37 11.04
CA VAL A 445 -14.41 1.75 10.80
C VAL A 445 -13.32 2.82 10.73
N ALA A 446 -12.35 2.75 11.65
CA ALA A 446 -11.12 3.51 11.55
C ALA A 446 -10.16 2.81 10.57
N ILE A 447 -9.49 3.59 9.73
CA ILE A 447 -8.63 3.09 8.65
C ILE A 447 -7.27 3.78 8.76
N ALA A 448 -6.20 3.00 8.85
CA ALA A 448 -4.84 3.50 8.67
C ALA A 448 -4.64 3.76 7.17
N ASP A 449 -4.86 4.99 6.74
CA ASP A 449 -4.71 5.47 5.35
C ASP A 449 -3.24 5.84 5.12
N THR A 450 -2.43 4.81 4.95
CA THR A 450 -0.98 4.77 5.17
C THR A 450 -0.23 5.80 4.34
N TYR A 451 -0.43 5.80 3.03
CA TYR A 451 0.28 6.73 2.14
C TYR A 451 -0.29 8.14 2.14
N ASN A 452 -1.47 8.34 2.70
CA ASN A 452 -1.99 9.65 3.01
C ASN A 452 -1.51 10.20 4.38
N GLY A 453 -0.73 9.43 5.15
CA GLY A 453 -0.27 9.80 6.48
C GLY A 453 -1.44 10.16 7.41
N ALA A 454 -2.53 9.40 7.35
CA ALA A 454 -3.78 9.76 8.01
C ALA A 454 -4.48 8.55 8.66
N VAL A 455 -5.34 8.84 9.63
CA VAL A 455 -6.38 7.92 10.08
C VAL A 455 -7.72 8.45 9.59
N ARG A 456 -8.45 7.62 8.84
CA ARG A 456 -9.77 7.95 8.30
C ARG A 456 -10.85 7.17 9.05
N ARG A 457 -12.08 7.66 9.02
CA ARG A 457 -13.26 6.99 9.57
C ARG A 457 -14.30 6.80 8.49
N TYR A 458 -14.73 5.57 8.29
CA TYR A 458 -15.89 5.24 7.48
C TYR A 458 -17.10 5.01 8.38
N ASP A 459 -18.19 5.69 8.10
CA ASP A 459 -19.49 5.48 8.75
C ASP A 459 -20.38 4.64 7.82
N PRO A 460 -20.65 3.37 8.15
CA PRO A 460 -21.44 2.49 7.27
C PRO A 460 -22.92 2.87 7.22
N ALA A 461 -23.46 3.56 8.24
CA ALA A 461 -24.85 3.99 8.26
C ALA A 461 -25.06 5.24 7.36
N ALA A 462 -24.16 6.21 7.45
CA ALA A 462 -24.20 7.42 6.64
C ALA A 462 -23.55 7.23 5.25
N LYS A 463 -22.77 6.16 5.07
CA LYS A 463 -21.89 5.91 3.90
C LYS A 463 -20.99 7.11 3.60
N THR A 464 -20.32 7.61 4.62
CA THR A 464 -19.42 8.76 4.52
C THR A 464 -18.06 8.45 5.10
N VAL A 465 -17.05 9.14 4.57
CA VAL A 465 -15.66 9.10 5.04
C VAL A 465 -15.29 10.46 5.61
N SER A 466 -14.64 10.45 6.77
CA SER A 466 -14.07 11.63 7.41
C SER A 466 -12.66 11.36 7.89
N THR A 467 -11.88 12.40 8.17
CA THR A 467 -10.51 12.29 8.67
C THR A 467 -10.49 12.47 10.18
N LEU A 468 -9.91 11.51 10.91
CA LEU A 468 -9.67 11.59 12.36
C LEU A 468 -8.32 12.25 12.69
N ALA A 469 -7.27 11.93 11.92
CA ALA A 469 -5.93 12.49 12.12
C ALA A 469 -5.15 12.60 10.81
N ARG A 470 -4.17 13.50 10.76
CA ARG A 470 -3.23 13.72 9.63
C ARG A 470 -1.81 13.94 10.14
N GLY A 471 -0.84 13.89 9.23
CA GLY A 471 0.55 14.17 9.52
C GLY A 471 1.24 13.02 10.26
N LEU A 472 0.72 11.81 10.09
CA LEU A 472 1.31 10.58 10.59
C LEU A 472 2.32 10.04 9.58
N ALA A 473 3.36 9.35 10.08
CA ALA A 473 4.40 8.81 9.23
C ALA A 473 4.12 7.34 8.88
N GLU A 474 3.43 7.12 7.77
CA GLU A 474 2.97 5.81 7.29
C GLU A 474 2.29 4.99 8.40
N PRO A 475 1.09 5.39 8.86
CA PRO A 475 0.35 4.58 9.83
C PRO A 475 0.03 3.22 9.21
N SER A 476 0.55 2.13 9.81
CA SER A 476 0.36 0.76 9.32
C SER A 476 -0.77 0.02 10.01
N ASP A 477 -1.14 0.50 11.21
CA ASP A 477 -2.21 -0.13 11.99
C ASP A 477 -2.93 0.86 12.89
N VAL A 478 -4.16 0.51 13.24
CA VAL A 478 -5.00 1.20 14.21
C VAL A 478 -5.66 0.18 15.13
N LEU A 479 -5.62 0.43 16.43
CA LEU A 479 -6.23 -0.43 17.45
C LEU A 479 -7.05 0.42 18.43
N LEU A 480 -8.28 -0.01 18.76
CA LEU A 480 -9.06 0.62 19.83
C LEU A 480 -8.46 0.25 21.19
N ASP A 481 -7.87 1.22 21.87
CA ASP A 481 -7.33 1.05 23.23
C ASP A 481 -8.37 1.46 24.27
N ALA A 482 -9.05 0.47 24.85
CA ALA A 482 -10.02 0.63 25.92
C ALA A 482 -9.38 0.57 27.32
N SER A 483 -8.07 0.37 27.44
CA SER A 483 -7.34 0.26 28.73
C SER A 483 -7.09 1.61 29.40
N VAL A 484 -7.17 2.71 28.64
CA VAL A 484 -6.96 4.06 29.16
C VAL A 484 -8.12 4.45 30.10
N ALA A 485 -7.77 4.91 31.31
CA ALA A 485 -8.77 5.41 32.25
C ALA A 485 -9.46 6.66 31.69
N GLY A 486 -10.72 6.53 31.33
CA GLY A 486 -11.51 7.59 30.68
C GLY A 486 -12.13 7.12 29.37
N ASP A 487 -12.19 8.02 28.39
CA ASP A 487 -12.72 7.68 27.06
C ASP A 487 -11.70 6.82 26.29
N PRO A 488 -12.14 5.79 25.51
CA PRO A 488 -11.27 5.00 24.66
C PRO A 488 -10.51 5.88 23.65
N VAL A 489 -9.31 5.45 23.29
CA VAL A 489 -8.47 6.15 22.31
C VAL A 489 -8.08 5.20 21.18
N LEU A 490 -7.69 5.72 20.02
CA LEU A 490 -7.02 4.93 19.01
C LEU A 490 -5.52 4.87 19.28
N LEU A 491 -4.99 3.67 19.31
CA LEU A 491 -3.57 3.43 19.21
C LEU A 491 -3.22 3.32 17.71
N VAL A 492 -2.21 4.05 17.28
CA VAL A 492 -1.75 4.07 15.89
C VAL A 492 -0.29 3.68 15.84
N VAL A 493 0.06 2.78 14.95
CA VAL A 493 1.44 2.41 14.66
C VAL A 493 1.98 3.35 13.59
N GLU A 494 2.94 4.21 13.93
CA GLU A 494 3.66 5.06 12.97
C GLU A 494 4.97 4.37 12.53
N THR A 495 4.87 3.59 11.46
CA THR A 495 5.96 2.71 10.99
C THR A 495 7.25 3.48 10.72
N ASN A 496 7.19 4.59 9.99
CA ASN A 496 8.37 5.39 9.63
C ASN A 496 8.90 6.28 10.76
N GLN A 497 8.17 6.37 11.90
CA GLN A 497 8.68 6.99 13.13
C GLN A 497 9.08 5.96 14.18
N HIS A 498 8.97 4.67 13.87
CA HIS A 498 9.37 3.56 14.75
C HIS A 498 8.70 3.63 16.12
N ARG A 499 7.42 3.99 16.17
CA ARG A 499 6.69 4.23 17.43
C ARG A 499 5.20 3.97 17.33
N LEU A 500 4.57 3.94 18.50
CA LEU A 500 3.13 3.92 18.64
C LEU A 500 2.66 5.25 19.27
N VAL A 501 1.51 5.74 18.85
CA VAL A 501 0.91 6.97 19.40
C VAL A 501 -0.56 6.76 19.72
N ARG A 502 -1.08 7.49 20.74
CA ARG A 502 -2.49 7.52 21.08
C ARG A 502 -3.18 8.74 20.49
N LEU A 503 -4.28 8.52 19.80
CA LEU A 503 -5.14 9.55 19.25
C LEU A 503 -6.47 9.57 20.03
N PRO A 504 -6.87 10.71 20.60
CA PRO A 504 -8.19 10.83 21.21
C PRO A 504 -9.28 10.66 20.15
N LEU A 505 -10.32 9.91 20.48
CA LEU A 505 -11.49 9.75 19.63
C LEU A 505 -12.51 10.87 19.88
N PRO A 506 -13.20 11.37 18.83
CA PRO A 506 -14.35 12.23 18.99
C PRO A 506 -15.46 11.54 19.80
N LYS A 507 -16.18 12.28 20.62
CA LYS A 507 -17.20 11.71 21.51
C LYS A 507 -18.32 10.99 20.77
N GLU A 508 -18.67 11.45 19.58
CA GLU A 508 -19.67 10.85 18.70
C GLU A 508 -19.29 9.42 18.23
N THR A 509 -18.01 9.07 18.22
CA THR A 509 -17.54 7.71 17.86
C THR A 509 -17.52 6.72 19.03
N LEU A 510 -17.79 7.20 20.24
CA LEU A 510 -17.78 6.41 21.47
C LEU A 510 -19.17 5.93 21.90
N THR A 511 -20.22 6.44 21.29
CA THR A 511 -21.60 6.11 21.62
C THR A 511 -22.35 5.65 20.38
N VAL A 512 -23.06 4.52 20.51
CA VAL A 512 -24.05 4.11 19.52
C VAL A 512 -25.21 5.09 19.65
N ASP A 513 -25.32 6.05 18.73
CA ASP A 513 -26.42 6.99 18.69
C ASP A 513 -27.51 6.43 17.78
N GLU A 514 -28.69 6.12 18.31
CA GLU A 514 -29.87 5.71 17.53
C GLU A 514 -30.49 6.87 16.73
N GLY A 515 -29.88 8.06 16.79
CA GLY A 515 -30.36 9.29 16.14
C GLY A 515 -29.24 9.99 15.39
N ALA A 516 -29.37 10.08 14.07
CA ALA A 516 -28.43 10.72 13.17
C ALA A 516 -28.11 12.17 13.57
N SER A 517 -26.85 12.47 13.94
CA SER A 517 -26.33 13.84 14.02
C SER A 517 -25.35 14.06 12.87
N GLN A 518 -25.74 14.88 11.90
CA GLN A 518 -24.88 15.35 10.83
C GLN A 518 -24.02 16.51 11.33
N THR A 519 -22.69 16.40 11.21
CA THR A 519 -21.80 17.57 11.31
C THR A 519 -21.93 18.36 10.02
N GLN A 520 -22.82 19.36 10.00
CA GLN A 520 -22.97 20.23 8.84
C GLN A 520 -21.83 21.25 8.81
N ARG A 521 -21.06 21.31 7.69
CA ARG A 521 -20.32 22.51 7.32
C ARG A 521 -21.31 23.67 7.19
N SER A 522 -20.91 24.85 7.64
CA SER A 522 -21.72 26.05 7.49
C SER A 522 -22.13 26.21 6.02
N LYS A 523 -23.45 26.29 5.76
CA LYS A 523 -23.96 26.51 4.41
C LYS A 523 -23.61 27.92 3.96
N THR A 524 -23.19 28.03 2.70
CA THR A 524 -22.93 29.33 2.07
C THR A 524 -24.26 29.94 1.58
N PRO A 525 -24.70 31.10 2.11
CA PRO A 525 -25.91 31.75 1.61
C PRO A 525 -25.68 32.30 0.20
N VAL A 526 -26.52 31.89 -0.75
CA VAL A 526 -26.50 32.34 -2.15
C VAL A 526 -27.85 32.98 -2.51
N ALA A 527 -27.81 33.99 -3.36
CA ALA A 527 -29.05 34.63 -3.83
C ALA A 527 -29.78 33.71 -4.82
N PRO A 528 -31.11 33.79 -4.99
CA PRO A 528 -31.80 33.11 -6.09
C PRO A 528 -31.36 33.64 -7.47
N GLY A 529 -31.17 32.74 -8.47
CA GLY A 529 -30.93 33.13 -9.86
C GLY A 529 -29.49 32.86 -10.35
N GLU A 530 -28.93 33.82 -11.10
CA GLU A 530 -27.60 33.67 -11.71
C GLU A 530 -26.47 33.95 -10.72
N HIS A 531 -25.41 33.12 -10.79
CA HIS A 531 -24.22 33.21 -9.96
C HIS A 531 -22.94 33.17 -10.78
N GLY A 532 -22.01 34.09 -10.47
CA GLY A 532 -20.63 34.00 -10.97
C GLY A 532 -19.78 33.05 -10.17
N ILE A 533 -19.11 32.14 -10.84
CA ILE A 533 -17.99 31.37 -10.27
C ILE A 533 -16.70 31.96 -10.81
N VAL A 534 -15.80 32.35 -9.93
CA VAL A 534 -14.47 32.88 -10.28
C VAL A 534 -13.43 32.11 -9.51
N VAL A 535 -12.62 31.34 -10.22
CA VAL A 535 -11.46 30.68 -9.63
C VAL A 535 -10.22 31.51 -9.94
N ARG A 536 -9.51 31.91 -8.91
CA ARG A 536 -8.25 32.65 -9.05
C ARG A 536 -7.10 31.66 -9.05
N PHE A 537 -6.21 31.79 -10.02
CA PHE A 537 -4.97 31.04 -10.08
C PHE A 537 -3.80 31.99 -10.35
N SER A 538 -2.73 31.83 -9.57
CA SER A 538 -1.45 32.49 -9.81
C SER A 538 -0.40 31.39 -9.92
N ALA A 539 0.28 31.30 -11.05
CA ALA A 539 1.36 30.34 -11.22
C ALA A 539 2.48 30.65 -10.20
N PRO A 540 3.12 29.61 -9.59
CA PRO A 540 4.24 29.77 -8.70
C PRO A 540 5.41 30.54 -9.33
N LYS A 541 6.31 31.03 -8.49
CA LYS A 541 7.50 31.77 -8.95
C LYS A 541 8.36 30.89 -9.87
N GLY A 542 8.67 31.40 -11.04
CA GLY A 542 9.42 30.66 -12.06
C GLY A 542 8.56 29.83 -13.02
N GLN A 543 7.24 29.94 -12.90
CA GLN A 543 6.29 29.28 -13.80
C GLN A 543 5.33 30.30 -14.43
N LYS A 544 4.74 29.93 -15.55
CA LYS A 544 3.68 30.70 -16.23
C LYS A 544 2.68 29.77 -16.91
N LEU A 545 1.44 30.24 -17.06
CA LEU A 545 0.43 29.54 -17.84
C LEU A 545 0.91 29.33 -19.28
N ASP A 546 0.77 28.11 -19.81
CA ASP A 546 1.14 27.77 -21.19
C ASP A 546 -0.07 27.95 -22.11
N ASP A 547 -0.18 29.13 -22.69
CA ASP A 547 -1.25 29.52 -23.60
C ASP A 547 -0.94 29.23 -25.09
N ARG A 548 0.21 28.61 -25.42
CA ARG A 548 0.65 28.30 -26.79
C ARG A 548 -0.33 27.40 -27.54
N TRP A 549 -1.09 26.57 -26.83
CA TRP A 549 -2.02 25.60 -27.38
C TRP A 549 -3.49 25.91 -27.04
N GLY A 550 -3.79 27.09 -26.56
CA GLY A 550 -5.09 27.54 -26.06
C GLY A 550 -5.05 27.82 -24.56
N ASP A 551 -6.20 28.12 -23.97
CA ASP A 551 -6.29 28.37 -22.53
C ASP A 551 -5.96 27.07 -21.74
N PRO A 552 -4.89 27.06 -20.92
CA PRO A 552 -4.44 25.87 -20.20
C PRO A 552 -5.25 25.61 -18.91
N THR A 553 -6.43 26.22 -18.80
CA THR A 553 -7.28 26.13 -17.61
C THR A 553 -8.60 25.45 -17.92
N GLN A 554 -9.16 24.78 -16.92
CA GLN A 554 -10.42 24.05 -17.04
C GLN A 554 -11.24 24.16 -15.76
N LEU A 555 -12.54 24.28 -15.91
CA LEU A 555 -13.50 24.29 -14.83
C LEU A 555 -14.59 23.25 -15.08
N LYS A 556 -14.77 22.33 -14.13
CA LYS A 556 -15.86 21.35 -14.11
C LYS A 556 -16.78 21.66 -12.95
N ILE A 557 -18.10 21.73 -13.21
CA ILE A 557 -19.11 22.02 -12.19
C ILE A 557 -20.26 21.01 -12.29
N SER A 558 -20.69 20.54 -11.12
CA SER A 558 -21.88 19.71 -10.93
C SER A 558 -22.52 20.03 -9.58
N SER A 559 -23.68 19.47 -9.30
CA SER A 559 -24.37 19.66 -8.03
C SER A 559 -24.96 18.36 -7.48
N SER A 560 -25.27 18.37 -6.20
CA SER A 560 -26.06 17.35 -5.53
C SER A 560 -27.14 18.04 -4.66
N PRO A 561 -28.42 17.87 -4.95
CA PRO A 561 -28.98 17.10 -6.08
C PRO A 561 -28.69 17.77 -7.45
N GLU A 562 -28.83 16.99 -8.53
CA GLU A 562 -28.48 17.44 -9.89
C GLU A 562 -29.38 18.61 -10.35
N GLU A 563 -30.62 18.59 -9.91
CA GLU A 563 -31.65 19.63 -10.19
C GLU A 563 -31.32 21.00 -9.60
N LEU A 564 -30.39 21.09 -8.66
CA LEU A 564 -29.94 22.39 -8.11
C LEU A 564 -29.31 23.28 -9.19
N LEU A 565 -28.72 22.71 -10.23
CA LEU A 565 -28.10 23.42 -11.36
C LEU A 565 -29.01 23.37 -12.58
N LEU A 566 -29.72 24.48 -12.86
CA LEU A 566 -30.54 24.66 -14.07
C LEU A 566 -29.65 24.90 -15.30
N ASP A 567 -28.51 25.62 -15.13
CA ASP A 567 -27.56 25.90 -16.20
C ASP A 567 -26.14 26.06 -15.63
N GLY A 568 -25.12 25.84 -16.48
CA GLY A 568 -23.70 25.98 -16.13
C GLY A 568 -23.02 24.73 -15.65
N ALA A 569 -23.69 23.56 -15.64
CA ALA A 569 -23.08 22.25 -15.35
C ALA A 569 -22.08 21.82 -16.43
N GLY A 570 -21.21 20.85 -16.09
CA GLY A 570 -20.27 20.22 -17.01
C GLY A 570 -18.88 20.84 -16.99
N THR A 571 -18.08 20.52 -18.03
CA THR A 571 -16.68 20.94 -18.15
C THR A 571 -16.52 21.99 -19.24
N SER A 572 -15.76 23.05 -18.97
CA SER A 572 -15.36 24.06 -19.94
C SER A 572 -13.94 24.55 -19.70
N VAL A 573 -13.37 25.16 -20.73
CA VAL A 573 -12.11 25.91 -20.68
C VAL A 573 -12.33 27.22 -19.92
N GLY A 574 -11.32 27.68 -19.20
CA GLY A 574 -11.37 28.90 -18.40
C GLY A 574 -11.65 28.65 -16.92
N LEU A 575 -11.40 29.65 -16.08
CA LEU A 575 -11.58 29.62 -14.62
C LEU A 575 -12.79 30.46 -14.15
N THR A 576 -13.64 30.87 -15.06
CA THR A 576 -14.86 31.65 -14.73
C THR A 576 -16.06 31.01 -15.42
N ARG A 577 -17.23 31.03 -14.73
CA ARG A 577 -18.48 30.51 -15.27
C ARG A 577 -19.68 31.16 -14.58
N THR A 578 -20.75 31.34 -15.34
CA THR A 578 -22.05 31.69 -14.78
C THR A 578 -22.88 30.44 -14.59
N LEU A 579 -23.53 30.32 -13.44
CA LEU A 579 -24.45 29.23 -13.09
C LEU A 579 -25.84 29.81 -12.89
N THR A 580 -26.85 29.00 -13.16
CA THR A 580 -28.23 29.29 -12.73
C THR A 580 -28.68 28.22 -11.74
N LEU A 581 -28.98 28.63 -10.51
CA LEU A 581 -29.42 27.74 -9.44
C LEU A 581 -30.94 27.74 -9.29
N ASP A 582 -31.53 26.59 -9.02
CA ASP A 582 -32.95 26.40 -8.78
C ASP A 582 -33.30 26.64 -7.30
N PRO A 583 -33.97 27.73 -6.96
CA PRO A 583 -34.34 27.98 -5.58
C PRO A 583 -35.45 27.04 -5.05
N GLU A 584 -36.18 26.31 -5.92
CA GLU A 584 -37.18 25.35 -5.49
C GLU A 584 -36.59 24.11 -4.83
N VAL A 585 -35.29 23.80 -5.10
CA VAL A 585 -34.55 22.71 -4.47
C VAL A 585 -34.23 23.00 -3.00
N GLY A 586 -34.16 24.29 -2.63
CA GLY A 586 -34.00 24.74 -1.26
C GLY A 586 -32.55 24.78 -0.79
N ASP A 587 -31.82 23.68 -0.85
CA ASP A 587 -30.38 23.59 -0.50
C ASP A 587 -29.71 22.43 -1.25
N GLY A 588 -28.38 22.42 -1.27
CA GLY A 588 -27.60 21.39 -1.90
C GLY A 588 -26.10 21.66 -1.86
N ILE A 589 -25.32 20.91 -2.63
CA ILE A 589 -23.87 21.03 -2.69
C ILE A 589 -23.46 21.33 -4.14
N LEU A 590 -22.69 22.39 -4.33
CA LEU A 590 -21.98 22.64 -5.59
C LEU A 590 -20.62 21.94 -5.54
N HIS A 591 -20.35 21.09 -6.51
CA HIS A 591 -19.06 20.43 -6.72
C HIS A 591 -18.32 21.17 -7.82
N ILE A 592 -17.17 21.76 -7.48
CA ILE A 592 -16.36 22.57 -8.39
C ILE A 592 -14.96 21.98 -8.44
N THR A 593 -14.51 21.59 -9.63
CA THR A 593 -13.13 21.18 -9.89
C THR A 593 -12.49 22.20 -10.81
N ALA A 594 -11.38 22.81 -10.41
CA ALA A 594 -10.59 23.67 -11.27
C ALA A 594 -9.22 23.05 -11.55
N ARG A 595 -8.75 23.23 -12.78
CA ARG A 595 -7.42 22.83 -13.23
C ARG A 595 -6.72 23.97 -13.93
N ALA A 596 -5.38 24.06 -13.76
CA ALA A 596 -4.53 24.98 -14.49
C ALA A 596 -3.19 24.30 -14.78
N ALA A 597 -2.68 24.45 -15.99
CA ALA A 597 -1.35 23.98 -16.35
C ALA A 597 -0.39 25.17 -16.46
N ALA A 598 0.70 25.15 -15.69
CA ALA A 598 1.76 26.15 -15.75
C ALA A 598 3.10 25.48 -16.01
N CYS A 599 3.90 26.03 -16.92
CA CYS A 599 5.19 25.49 -17.31
C CYS A 599 6.33 26.37 -16.80
N ASP A 600 7.49 25.78 -16.58
CA ASP A 600 8.69 26.49 -16.16
C ASP A 600 9.05 27.57 -17.18
N GLY A 601 9.29 28.79 -16.69
CA GLY A 601 9.57 29.96 -17.55
C GLY A 601 9.63 31.25 -16.74
N GLU A 602 10.45 32.19 -17.22
CA GLU A 602 10.55 33.51 -16.60
C GLU A 602 9.29 34.35 -16.86
N PRO A 603 8.80 35.14 -15.90
CA PRO A 603 7.68 36.02 -16.10
C PRO A 603 7.92 36.98 -17.27
N GLY A 604 7.03 36.95 -18.29
CA GLY A 604 7.14 37.78 -19.48
C GLY A 604 8.11 37.24 -20.57
N GLY A 605 8.80 36.12 -20.31
CA GLY A 605 9.61 35.40 -21.30
C GLY A 605 8.82 34.44 -22.17
N GLU A 606 9.45 33.78 -23.14
CA GLU A 606 8.88 32.64 -23.85
C GLU A 606 9.06 31.36 -23.00
N ILE A 607 8.11 30.41 -23.11
CA ILE A 607 8.25 29.09 -22.47
C ILE A 607 9.22 28.27 -23.35
N PRO A 608 10.33 27.74 -22.81
CA PRO A 608 11.22 26.87 -23.58
C PRO A 608 10.51 25.65 -24.13
N ASP A 609 10.93 25.14 -25.30
CA ASP A 609 10.29 23.98 -25.95
C ASP A 609 10.36 22.69 -25.13
N HIS A 610 11.26 22.62 -24.17
CA HIS A 610 11.48 21.48 -23.26
C HIS A 610 11.17 21.81 -21.80
N ALA A 611 10.43 22.90 -21.54
CA ALA A 611 10.02 23.26 -20.18
C ALA A 611 9.12 22.20 -19.56
N ALA A 612 9.35 21.87 -18.30
CA ALA A 612 8.44 21.04 -17.54
C ALA A 612 7.13 21.78 -17.28
N CYS A 613 6.00 21.08 -17.43
CA CYS A 613 4.68 21.65 -17.17
C CYS A 613 4.06 20.94 -15.97
N HIS A 614 3.46 21.73 -15.07
CA HIS A 614 2.85 21.31 -13.83
C HIS A 614 1.35 21.50 -13.90
N LEU A 615 0.59 20.49 -13.47
CA LEU A 615 -0.86 20.54 -13.39
C LEU A 615 -1.28 20.87 -11.96
N TYR A 616 -2.03 21.93 -11.79
CA TYR A 616 -2.66 22.34 -10.53
C TYR A 616 -4.13 21.99 -10.57
N GLN A 617 -4.60 21.23 -9.59
CA GLN A 617 -6.00 20.87 -9.47
C GLN A 617 -6.47 21.06 -8.04
N GLN A 618 -7.70 21.55 -7.89
CA GLN A 618 -8.38 21.62 -6.60
C GLN A 618 -9.87 21.38 -6.78
N ASP A 619 -10.45 20.67 -5.80
CA ASP A 619 -11.86 20.30 -5.75
C ASP A 619 -12.51 20.96 -4.53
N TRP A 620 -13.70 21.55 -4.71
CA TRP A 620 -14.52 22.12 -3.65
C TRP A 620 -15.91 21.49 -3.65
N GLY A 621 -16.39 21.08 -2.47
CA GLY A 621 -17.79 20.82 -2.19
C GLY A 621 -18.34 21.95 -1.35
N ILE A 622 -19.19 22.81 -1.93
CA ILE A 622 -19.72 24.00 -1.28
C ILE A 622 -21.21 23.77 -0.97
N PRO A 623 -21.58 23.53 0.30
CA PRO A 623 -22.98 23.49 0.68
C PRO A 623 -23.58 24.91 0.51
N VAL A 624 -24.67 25.02 -0.25
CA VAL A 624 -25.37 26.27 -0.49
C VAL A 624 -26.76 26.24 0.11
N VAL A 625 -27.25 27.40 0.51
CA VAL A 625 -28.63 27.63 0.94
C VAL A 625 -29.10 28.97 0.38
N PHE A 626 -30.33 29.04 -0.11
CA PHE A 626 -30.87 30.27 -0.68
C PHE A 626 -31.22 31.30 0.40
N ALA A 627 -30.72 32.52 0.22
CA ALA A 627 -31.02 33.68 1.05
C ALA A 627 -31.17 34.91 0.16
N ALA A 628 -32.13 35.81 0.48
CA ALA A 628 -32.39 36.99 -0.34
C ALA A 628 -31.21 37.97 -0.40
N ASP A 629 -30.35 37.95 0.62
CA ASP A 629 -29.12 38.76 0.75
C ASP A 629 -27.85 37.89 0.54
N GLY A 630 -28.01 36.69 -0.01
CA GLY A 630 -26.92 35.76 -0.30
C GLY A 630 -25.97 36.26 -1.38
N ALA A 631 -24.82 35.62 -1.49
CA ALA A 631 -23.82 35.95 -2.50
C ALA A 631 -24.36 35.69 -3.92
N THR A 632 -23.98 36.55 -4.86
CA THR A 632 -24.20 36.35 -6.31
C THR A 632 -22.92 35.96 -7.04
N GLU A 633 -21.81 35.90 -6.34
CA GLU A 633 -20.52 35.44 -6.86
C GLU A 633 -19.80 34.59 -5.81
N LEU A 634 -19.24 33.48 -6.23
CA LEU A 634 -18.36 32.64 -5.44
C LEU A 634 -16.93 32.73 -5.97
N VAL A 635 -16.03 33.24 -5.15
CA VAL A 635 -14.61 33.38 -5.47
C VAL A 635 -13.83 32.33 -4.74
N LEU A 636 -13.07 31.53 -5.49
CA LEU A 636 -12.25 30.41 -4.99
C LEU A 636 -10.79 30.63 -5.39
N ASP A 637 -9.87 30.18 -4.59
CA ASP A 637 -8.44 30.26 -4.87
C ASP A 637 -7.88 28.88 -5.17
N LEU A 638 -7.49 28.65 -6.43
CA LEU A 638 -6.70 27.50 -6.82
C LEU A 638 -5.24 27.78 -6.44
N ARG A 639 -4.74 27.11 -5.42
CA ARG A 639 -3.40 27.35 -4.91
C ARG A 639 -2.37 26.54 -5.70
N GLY A 640 -1.37 27.23 -6.25
CA GLY A 640 -0.09 26.64 -6.58
C GLY A 640 0.64 26.28 -5.28
N LEU A 641 1.40 25.22 -5.28
CA LEU A 641 2.29 24.92 -4.16
C LEU A 641 3.39 25.99 -4.15
N ASP A 642 3.47 26.76 -3.06
CA ASP A 642 4.59 27.71 -2.81
C ASP A 642 5.84 26.92 -2.42
#